data_8af2b3bc3a5ced1f2a060a76b5c31199
#
_entry.id   8af2b3bc3a5ced1f2a060a76b5c31199
#
_cell.length_a   1.000
_cell.length_b   1.000
_cell.length_c   1.000
_cell.angle_alpha   90.00
_cell.angle_beta   90.00
_cell.angle_gamma   90.00
#
_symmetry.space_group_name_H-M   'P 1'
#
loop_
_entity.id
_entity.type
_entity.pdbx_description
1 polymer ?
#
loop_
_entity_poly.entity_id
_entity_poly.type
_entity_poly.pdbx_seq_one_letter_code
_entity_poly.pdbx_strand_id
1 'polypeptide(L)'
;MDNLTESFGELVFSDRAMSERMSGEAYAALKDAIRTGEPLDINVANAVADAMKAWALEKGATHYTHWFQPLTGVTAEKHEGFLGCGRDGSAIIEFSGKELIMSEPDASSFPSGGLRPTFEARGYTAWDPTSHAFIKDATLCIPTLFFSYGGYALDKKTTLMRSMYLINLECLRILKLFGHEDVKKVISTSGAEQEYFLVEKSLYDQRPDLVLCSRTLFGAKSPKGQEMDDHYYGAISPRVSYFMRDLDTELWQLGVFAKTEHKEVAPGQYELAPVFADSNTATDHNQLVMEIMKKTALRHGMVCLLHEKPFAGLNGSGKHNNWSLSTDTGMNLLAPGKSPKDNLQFLLFLAAIIKAVDEHQDLLRVCCAAASNDCRLGGFEAPPAIVSMFLGDTLYDLLTSIEHKEEYEEGGDRILESGVCTVPRLRIDTTDRNRTSPFAFTGNKFEFRMLGSSQSIADANTVINTIVAEALSEFAERLEKAEDFRREAFRIIRHTMRDHKRILYNGNNYSEEWIKEAESRGLAHLPTTVDAMHCFISEKNISLFTRWGIYTEREMRSRYDISLENYAKLIRIEASTMLSMAQRSILPAVIGYESKIAEAVSAKDRLGVPNDAEYALLKGLSAGVNALHKRIGGLFDAIAAMPKGNGEAAEYCRDKLLPAMGSLREAADALETITAKEYWPFPGYEDLLFNL
;
A
#
# COMPACT_ATOMS: atom_id res chain seq x y z
N MET A 1 4.92 -23.10 -22.89
CA MET A 1 3.61 -22.62 -22.41
C MET A 1 2.62 -22.79 -23.54
N ASP A 2 1.98 -23.94 -23.59
CA ASP A 2 1.17 -24.28 -24.77
C ASP A 2 -0.21 -23.59 -24.80
N ASN A 3 -0.68 -23.01 -23.68
CA ASN A 3 -1.89 -22.18 -23.67
C ASN A 3 -1.97 -21.29 -22.42
N LEU A 4 -1.59 -20.02 -22.52
CA LEU A 4 -1.64 -19.06 -21.41
C LEU A 4 -3.06 -18.90 -20.84
N THR A 5 -4.08 -19.02 -21.67
CA THR A 5 -5.47 -18.88 -21.23
C THR A 5 -5.97 -20.08 -20.42
N GLU A 6 -5.39 -21.26 -20.62
CA GLU A 6 -5.73 -22.47 -19.85
C GLU A 6 -5.03 -22.50 -18.48
N SER A 7 -3.83 -21.92 -18.38
CA SER A 7 -3.09 -21.84 -17.11
C SER A 7 -3.61 -20.76 -16.17
N PHE A 8 -4.35 -19.76 -16.69
CA PHE A 8 -4.89 -18.69 -15.87
C PHE A 8 -5.92 -19.21 -14.87
N GLY A 9 -5.65 -18.94 -13.57
CA GLY A 9 -6.53 -19.37 -12.47
C GLY A 9 -6.58 -20.88 -12.22
N GLU A 10 -5.63 -21.66 -12.75
CA GLU A 10 -5.64 -23.11 -12.56
C GLU A 10 -5.47 -23.55 -11.09
N LEU A 11 -4.87 -22.67 -10.26
CA LEU A 11 -4.72 -22.87 -8.82
C LEU A 11 -5.78 -22.10 -8.01
N VAL A 12 -6.87 -21.64 -8.65
CA VAL A 12 -7.98 -20.94 -8.01
C VAL A 12 -9.23 -21.81 -8.06
N PHE A 13 -9.91 -21.96 -6.92
CA PHE A 13 -11.24 -22.58 -6.87
C PHE A 13 -12.29 -21.60 -7.38
N SER A 14 -12.23 -21.35 -8.69
CA SER A 14 -13.04 -20.37 -9.40
C SER A 14 -14.49 -20.83 -9.59
N ASP A 15 -15.36 -19.92 -10.07
CA ASP A 15 -16.74 -20.24 -10.44
C ASP A 15 -16.83 -21.43 -11.41
N ARG A 16 -15.87 -21.53 -12.34
CA ARG A 16 -15.80 -22.69 -13.25
C ARG A 16 -15.51 -23.98 -12.46
N ALA A 17 -14.51 -23.97 -11.60
CA ALA A 17 -14.16 -25.14 -10.80
C ALA A 17 -15.30 -25.55 -9.86
N MET A 18 -16.03 -24.58 -9.29
CA MET A 18 -17.22 -24.83 -8.46
C MET A 18 -18.35 -25.45 -9.27
N SER A 19 -18.71 -24.85 -10.41
CA SER A 19 -19.82 -25.31 -11.25
C SER A 19 -19.60 -26.70 -11.86
N GLU A 20 -18.35 -27.10 -12.09
CA GLU A 20 -17.99 -28.43 -12.59
C GLU A 20 -18.06 -29.52 -11.52
N ARG A 21 -18.00 -29.18 -10.21
CA ARG A 21 -17.87 -30.13 -9.10
C ARG A 21 -19.04 -30.12 -8.12
N MET A 22 -19.84 -29.08 -8.13
CA MET A 22 -21.02 -28.97 -7.28
C MET A 22 -22.29 -29.34 -8.02
N SER A 23 -23.34 -29.74 -7.29
CA SER A 23 -24.67 -29.84 -7.90
C SER A 23 -25.15 -28.43 -8.33
N GLY A 24 -25.91 -28.35 -9.40
CA GLY A 24 -26.44 -27.07 -9.88
C GLY A 24 -27.27 -26.33 -8.81
N GLU A 25 -27.97 -27.04 -7.93
CA GLU A 25 -28.76 -26.51 -6.85
C GLU A 25 -27.85 -25.86 -5.76
N ALA A 26 -26.79 -26.57 -5.30
CA ALA A 26 -25.88 -26.06 -4.32
C ALA A 26 -25.06 -24.87 -4.84
N TYR A 27 -24.64 -24.91 -6.13
CA TYR A 27 -23.95 -23.80 -6.74
C TYR A 27 -24.84 -22.55 -6.87
N ALA A 28 -26.10 -22.73 -7.28
CA ALA A 28 -27.06 -21.63 -7.38
C ALA A 28 -27.34 -21.01 -5.98
N ALA A 29 -27.50 -21.83 -4.96
CA ALA A 29 -27.71 -21.38 -3.58
C ALA A 29 -26.50 -20.58 -3.05
N LEU A 30 -25.27 -21.03 -3.33
CA LEU A 30 -24.05 -20.26 -2.98
C LEU A 30 -24.03 -18.91 -3.69
N LYS A 31 -24.30 -18.87 -4.99
CA LYS A 31 -24.30 -17.60 -5.75
C LYS A 31 -25.40 -16.65 -5.29
N ASP A 32 -26.55 -17.19 -4.88
CA ASP A 32 -27.63 -16.39 -4.33
C ASP A 32 -27.29 -15.80 -2.97
N ALA A 33 -26.68 -16.57 -2.06
CA ALA A 33 -26.18 -16.10 -0.79
C ALA A 33 -25.12 -14.98 -0.97
N ILE A 34 -24.16 -15.15 -1.91
CA ILE A 34 -23.16 -14.11 -2.24
C ILE A 34 -23.83 -12.83 -2.77
N ARG A 35 -24.87 -12.99 -3.60
CA ARG A 35 -25.60 -11.85 -4.19
C ARG A 35 -26.46 -11.11 -3.19
N THR A 36 -27.16 -11.83 -2.31
CA THR A 36 -28.12 -11.26 -1.36
C THR A 36 -27.47 -10.82 -0.04
N GLY A 37 -26.32 -11.41 0.32
CA GLY A 37 -25.68 -11.24 1.62
C GLY A 37 -26.34 -12.05 2.73
N GLU A 38 -27.23 -12.99 2.41
CA GLU A 38 -27.88 -13.87 3.40
C GLU A 38 -26.88 -14.92 3.91
N PRO A 39 -27.05 -15.38 5.19
CA PRO A 39 -26.23 -16.41 5.77
C PRO A 39 -26.29 -17.72 4.97
N LEU A 40 -25.13 -18.33 4.76
CA LEU A 40 -25.04 -19.59 4.02
C LEU A 40 -25.58 -20.77 4.86
N ASP A 41 -26.43 -21.59 4.28
CA ASP A 41 -26.89 -22.84 4.89
C ASP A 41 -25.74 -23.85 5.05
N ILE A 42 -25.71 -24.58 6.17
CA ILE A 42 -24.64 -25.53 6.49
C ILE A 42 -24.55 -26.69 5.47
N ASN A 43 -25.67 -27.09 4.85
CA ASN A 43 -25.64 -28.14 3.83
C ASN A 43 -24.99 -27.61 2.55
N VAL A 44 -25.23 -26.35 2.19
CA VAL A 44 -24.52 -25.71 1.05
C VAL A 44 -23.05 -25.60 1.37
N ALA A 45 -22.68 -25.18 2.59
CA ALA A 45 -21.27 -25.11 3.02
C ALA A 45 -20.59 -26.49 2.97
N ASN A 46 -21.26 -27.56 3.37
CA ASN A 46 -20.74 -28.92 3.24
C ASN A 46 -20.50 -29.30 1.76
N ALA A 47 -21.43 -28.98 0.89
CA ALA A 47 -21.27 -29.26 -0.55
C ALA A 47 -20.10 -28.48 -1.16
N VAL A 48 -19.91 -27.22 -0.75
CA VAL A 48 -18.74 -26.42 -1.16
C VAL A 48 -17.45 -27.03 -0.60
N ALA A 49 -17.42 -27.40 0.68
CA ALA A 49 -16.25 -28.00 1.31
C ALA A 49 -15.82 -29.30 0.65
N ASP A 50 -16.78 -30.18 0.32
CA ASP A 50 -16.50 -31.45 -0.37
C ASP A 50 -15.95 -31.22 -1.78
N ALA A 51 -16.52 -30.29 -2.53
CA ALA A 51 -16.03 -29.93 -3.87
C ALA A 51 -14.64 -29.28 -3.81
N MET A 52 -14.42 -28.37 -2.87
CA MET A 52 -13.15 -27.67 -2.63
C MET A 52 -12.04 -28.63 -2.22
N LYS A 53 -12.35 -29.55 -1.28
CA LYS A 53 -11.44 -30.61 -0.84
C LYS A 53 -11.03 -31.53 -2.00
N ALA A 54 -11.99 -32.03 -2.76
CA ALA A 54 -11.72 -32.90 -3.90
C ALA A 54 -10.82 -32.19 -4.94
N TRP A 55 -11.14 -30.96 -5.28
CA TRP A 55 -10.33 -30.14 -6.18
C TRP A 55 -8.92 -29.88 -5.63
N ALA A 56 -8.79 -29.56 -4.34
CA ALA A 56 -7.50 -29.28 -3.71
C ALA A 56 -6.58 -30.52 -3.72
N LEU A 57 -7.13 -31.69 -3.41
CA LEU A 57 -6.39 -32.96 -3.45
C LEU A 57 -5.95 -33.32 -4.87
N GLU A 58 -6.80 -33.11 -5.89
CA GLU A 58 -6.47 -33.30 -7.31
C GLU A 58 -5.30 -32.39 -7.74
N LYS A 59 -5.22 -31.17 -7.17
CA LYS A 59 -4.13 -30.21 -7.39
C LYS A 59 -2.91 -30.47 -6.52
N GLY A 60 -2.89 -31.53 -5.73
CA GLY A 60 -1.76 -31.94 -4.89
C GLY A 60 -1.65 -31.23 -3.54
N ALA A 61 -2.68 -30.53 -3.10
CA ALA A 61 -2.71 -29.96 -1.76
C ALA A 61 -2.80 -31.05 -0.69
N THR A 62 -2.03 -30.92 0.37
CA THR A 62 -2.02 -31.84 1.52
C THR A 62 -2.55 -31.21 2.79
N HIS A 63 -2.58 -29.88 2.81
CA HIS A 63 -3.00 -29.05 3.93
C HIS A 63 -4.00 -27.98 3.45
N TYR A 64 -4.73 -27.42 4.42
CA TYR A 64 -5.54 -26.22 4.23
C TYR A 64 -5.22 -25.21 5.32
N THR A 65 -5.54 -23.94 5.06
CA THR A 65 -5.40 -22.85 6.02
C THR A 65 -6.50 -21.81 5.81
N HIS A 66 -6.99 -21.25 6.91
CA HIS A 66 -7.71 -19.99 6.86
C HIS A 66 -6.68 -18.86 6.67
N TRP A 67 -6.75 -18.22 5.51
CA TRP A 67 -5.84 -17.17 5.09
C TRP A 67 -6.48 -15.81 5.33
N PHE A 68 -5.85 -14.94 6.14
CA PHE A 68 -6.42 -13.67 6.56
C PHE A 68 -5.35 -12.58 6.71
N GLN A 69 -5.78 -11.32 6.79
CA GLN A 69 -4.94 -10.11 6.83
C GLN A 69 -5.04 -9.43 8.20
N PRO A 70 -4.31 -9.88 9.22
CA PRO A 70 -4.31 -9.25 10.53
C PRO A 70 -3.73 -7.83 10.49
N LEU A 71 -3.81 -7.09 11.61
CA LEU A 71 -3.30 -5.73 11.71
C LEU A 71 -1.76 -5.63 11.68
N THR A 72 -1.06 -6.73 11.43
CA THR A 72 0.40 -6.79 11.28
C THR A 72 0.92 -6.32 9.92
N GLY A 73 0.03 -6.20 8.92
CA GLY A 73 0.40 -5.81 7.56
C GLY A 73 0.83 -6.96 6.64
N VAL A 74 0.95 -8.19 7.17
CA VAL A 74 1.21 -9.42 6.42
C VAL A 74 0.05 -10.39 6.57
N THR A 75 -0.03 -11.40 5.69
CA THR A 75 -1.03 -12.47 5.80
C THR A 75 -0.66 -13.46 6.88
N ALA A 76 -1.66 -14.05 7.51
CA ALA A 76 -1.50 -15.08 8.52
C ALA A 76 -2.06 -16.41 8.03
N GLU A 77 -1.37 -17.49 8.38
CA GLU A 77 -1.69 -18.86 8.00
C GLU A 77 -1.46 -19.79 9.20
N LYS A 78 -2.33 -20.80 9.34
CA LYS A 78 -2.15 -21.93 10.25
C LYS A 78 -2.50 -23.19 9.47
N HIS A 79 -1.49 -23.90 9.00
CA HIS A 79 -1.68 -25.08 8.15
C HIS A 79 -2.21 -26.26 8.95
N GLU A 80 -3.34 -26.80 8.51
CA GLU A 80 -3.95 -28.01 9.06
C GLU A 80 -3.97 -29.10 7.97
N GLY A 81 -3.55 -30.31 8.32
CA GLY A 81 -3.54 -31.43 7.37
C GLY A 81 -4.95 -31.89 7.05
N PHE A 82 -5.20 -32.28 5.80
CA PHE A 82 -6.42 -32.99 5.44
C PHE A 82 -6.50 -34.39 6.06
N LEU A 83 -5.39 -34.90 6.57
CA LEU A 83 -5.30 -36.24 7.18
C LEU A 83 -5.76 -36.20 8.63
N GLY A 84 -6.88 -36.86 8.90
CA GLY A 84 -7.41 -37.06 10.25
C GLY A 84 -7.29 -38.51 10.74
N CYS A 85 -7.67 -38.77 11.99
CA CYS A 85 -7.64 -40.06 12.60
C CYS A 85 -9.08 -40.62 12.76
N GLY A 86 -9.39 -41.68 12.06
CA GLY A 86 -10.66 -42.39 12.21
C GLY A 86 -10.80 -43.03 13.62
N ARG A 87 -12.03 -43.34 14.00
CA ARG A 87 -12.33 -43.94 15.33
C ARG A 87 -11.61 -45.27 15.59
N ASP A 88 -11.26 -45.99 14.54
CA ASP A 88 -10.53 -47.25 14.54
C ASP A 88 -9.01 -47.09 14.40
N GLY A 89 -8.51 -45.83 14.39
CA GLY A 89 -7.10 -45.51 14.18
C GLY A 89 -6.68 -45.49 12.70
N SER A 90 -7.60 -45.67 11.77
CA SER A 90 -7.32 -45.52 10.32
C SER A 90 -7.13 -44.05 9.94
N ALA A 91 -6.36 -43.80 8.87
CA ALA A 91 -6.24 -42.49 8.29
C ALA A 91 -7.50 -42.16 7.48
N ILE A 92 -8.09 -41.01 7.73
CA ILE A 92 -9.24 -40.51 6.99
C ILE A 92 -8.92 -39.10 6.45
N ILE A 93 -9.63 -38.66 5.44
CA ILE A 93 -9.56 -37.30 4.92
C ILE A 93 -10.68 -36.47 5.54
N GLU A 94 -10.30 -35.48 6.35
CA GLU A 94 -11.23 -34.59 7.06
C GLU A 94 -11.19 -33.18 6.49
N PHE A 95 -12.33 -32.69 6.04
CA PHE A 95 -12.62 -31.28 5.76
C PHE A 95 -14.09 -31.17 5.44
N SER A 96 -14.84 -30.45 6.23
CA SER A 96 -16.29 -30.30 6.11
C SER A 96 -16.67 -28.81 6.06
N GLY A 97 -17.96 -28.53 5.91
CA GLY A 97 -18.47 -27.15 5.94
C GLY A 97 -18.18 -26.45 7.26
N LYS A 98 -18.02 -27.18 8.37
CA LYS A 98 -17.65 -26.59 9.65
C LYS A 98 -16.22 -26.05 9.62
N GLU A 99 -15.26 -26.83 9.14
CA GLU A 99 -13.87 -26.42 8.97
C GLU A 99 -13.72 -25.34 7.91
N LEU A 100 -14.59 -25.33 6.86
CA LEU A 100 -14.62 -24.27 5.86
C LEU A 100 -15.10 -22.95 6.45
N ILE A 101 -16.24 -22.95 7.14
CA ILE A 101 -16.88 -21.72 7.61
C ILE A 101 -16.07 -21.02 8.68
N MET A 102 -15.48 -21.75 9.63
CA MET A 102 -14.88 -21.18 10.84
C MET A 102 -13.69 -21.98 11.32
N SER A 103 -12.66 -21.29 11.78
CA SER A 103 -11.59 -21.84 12.62
C SER A 103 -11.41 -20.99 13.88
N GLU A 104 -10.76 -21.56 14.89
CA GLU A 104 -10.49 -20.91 16.17
C GLU A 104 -8.98 -20.73 16.38
N PRO A 105 -8.32 -19.76 15.70
CA PRO A 105 -6.91 -19.49 15.94
C PRO A 105 -6.69 -18.86 17.31
N ASP A 106 -5.50 -19.05 17.87
CA ASP A 106 -5.08 -18.34 19.08
C ASP A 106 -4.90 -16.85 18.80
N ALA A 107 -5.80 -16.03 19.30
CA ALA A 107 -5.74 -14.58 19.18
C ALA A 107 -4.78 -13.92 20.17
N SER A 108 -4.22 -14.66 21.14
CA SER A 108 -3.35 -14.11 22.19
C SER A 108 -2.06 -13.52 21.65
N SER A 109 -1.57 -14.02 20.50
CA SER A 109 -0.34 -13.58 19.85
C SER A 109 -0.54 -12.39 18.90
N PHE A 110 -1.78 -11.99 18.58
CA PHE A 110 -2.02 -10.91 17.67
C PHE A 110 -2.08 -9.55 18.39
N PRO A 111 -1.55 -8.48 17.76
CA PRO A 111 -1.67 -7.14 18.30
C PRO A 111 -3.15 -6.74 18.31
N SER A 112 -3.69 -6.46 19.50
CA SER A 112 -5.10 -6.13 19.69
C SER A 112 -5.33 -4.81 20.45
N GLY A 113 -4.25 -4.12 20.85
CA GLY A 113 -4.29 -2.77 21.41
C GLY A 113 -5.35 -2.51 22.47
N GLY A 114 -5.65 -3.49 23.31
CA GLY A 114 -6.68 -3.36 24.35
C GLY A 114 -8.07 -3.85 23.95
N LEU A 115 -8.29 -4.32 22.73
CA LEU A 115 -9.51 -5.06 22.36
C LEU A 115 -9.64 -6.37 23.11
N ARG A 116 -8.50 -6.92 23.46
CA ARG A 116 -8.41 -8.22 24.11
C ARG A 116 -8.14 -8.06 25.59
N PRO A 117 -9.02 -8.56 26.49
CA PRO A 117 -8.66 -8.86 27.86
C PRO A 117 -7.51 -9.86 27.86
N THR A 118 -6.62 -9.77 28.84
CA THR A 118 -5.39 -10.57 28.96
C THR A 118 -5.63 -12.11 28.93
N PHE A 119 -6.85 -12.53 29.18
CA PHE A 119 -7.24 -13.93 29.30
C PHE A 119 -7.96 -14.49 28.06
N GLU A 120 -8.37 -13.66 27.10
CA GLU A 120 -8.99 -14.14 25.86
C GLU A 120 -7.90 -14.64 24.92
N ALA A 121 -7.81 -15.96 24.76
CA ALA A 121 -6.91 -16.59 23.80
C ALA A 121 -7.61 -16.94 22.47
N ARG A 122 -8.95 -17.04 22.46
CA ARG A 122 -9.72 -17.41 21.27
C ARG A 122 -9.94 -16.22 20.34
N GLY A 123 -9.69 -16.45 19.04
CA GLY A 123 -10.24 -15.66 17.95
C GLY A 123 -11.04 -16.55 17.03
N TYR A 124 -11.75 -15.94 16.09
CA TYR A 124 -12.52 -16.64 15.07
C TYR A 124 -12.12 -16.15 13.70
N THR A 125 -11.82 -17.08 12.80
CA THR A 125 -11.79 -16.78 11.37
C THR A 125 -13.11 -17.22 10.75
N ALA A 126 -13.65 -16.41 9.85
CA ALA A 126 -14.88 -16.71 9.12
C ALA A 126 -14.62 -16.68 7.63
N TRP A 127 -15.02 -17.73 6.91
CA TRP A 127 -14.88 -17.81 5.48
C TRP A 127 -15.54 -16.63 4.77
N ASP A 128 -14.84 -16.05 3.80
CA ASP A 128 -15.37 -15.06 2.87
C ASP A 128 -15.71 -15.72 1.53
N PRO A 129 -16.98 -16.01 1.25
CA PRO A 129 -17.38 -16.64 0.00
C PRO A 129 -17.27 -15.73 -1.21
N THR A 130 -16.99 -14.43 -1.02
CA THR A 130 -16.83 -13.45 -2.11
C THR A 130 -15.41 -13.41 -2.68
N SER A 131 -14.45 -14.08 -2.02
CA SER A 131 -13.09 -14.25 -2.48
C SER A 131 -12.77 -15.73 -2.70
N HIS A 132 -12.21 -16.05 -3.86
CA HIS A 132 -11.94 -17.43 -4.23
C HIS A 132 -10.80 -18.03 -3.39
N ALA A 133 -10.97 -19.29 -2.95
CA ALA A 133 -9.88 -20.06 -2.37
C ALA A 133 -8.87 -20.44 -3.48
N PHE A 134 -7.61 -20.58 -3.08
CA PHE A 134 -6.51 -20.86 -4.01
C PHE A 134 -5.49 -21.82 -3.39
N ILE A 135 -4.64 -22.41 -4.23
CA ILE A 135 -3.56 -23.30 -3.77
C ILE A 135 -2.23 -22.61 -3.91
N LYS A 136 -1.50 -22.56 -2.82
CA LYS A 136 -0.14 -22.03 -2.72
C LYS A 136 0.71 -23.00 -1.90
N ASP A 137 1.91 -23.34 -2.36
CA ASP A 137 2.85 -24.22 -1.67
C ASP A 137 2.19 -25.54 -1.18
N ALA A 138 1.41 -26.21 -2.05
CA ALA A 138 0.65 -27.42 -1.74
C ALA A 138 -0.36 -27.28 -0.56
N THR A 139 -0.80 -26.06 -0.28
CA THR A 139 -1.77 -25.73 0.77
C THR A 139 -2.98 -25.03 0.15
N LEU A 140 -4.17 -25.46 0.49
CA LEU A 140 -5.42 -24.78 0.17
C LEU A 140 -5.56 -23.57 1.09
N CYS A 141 -5.47 -22.37 0.53
CA CYS A 141 -5.67 -21.10 1.22
C CYS A 141 -7.12 -20.64 1.06
N ILE A 142 -7.81 -20.46 2.17
CA ILE A 142 -9.22 -20.08 2.21
C ILE A 142 -9.28 -18.62 2.72
N PRO A 143 -9.65 -17.63 1.90
CA PRO A 143 -9.78 -16.24 2.35
C PRO A 143 -10.82 -16.10 3.45
N THR A 144 -10.43 -15.44 4.55
CA THR A 144 -11.28 -15.32 5.75
C THR A 144 -11.18 -13.93 6.37
N LEU A 145 -12.19 -13.61 7.15
CA LEU A 145 -12.23 -12.50 8.09
C LEU A 145 -11.74 -12.98 9.46
N PHE A 146 -11.24 -12.05 10.29
CA PHE A 146 -10.70 -12.41 11.60
C PHE A 146 -11.30 -11.52 12.70
N PHE A 147 -11.85 -12.19 13.74
CA PHE A 147 -12.54 -11.56 14.85
C PHE A 147 -11.98 -11.99 16.20
N SER A 148 -12.05 -11.10 17.19
CA SER A 148 -11.85 -11.44 18.58
C SER A 148 -13.00 -12.31 19.12
N TYR A 149 -12.82 -12.91 20.30
CA TYR A 149 -13.89 -13.62 21.01
C TYR A 149 -15.14 -12.75 21.21
N GLY A 150 -14.97 -11.46 21.46
CA GLY A 150 -16.06 -10.48 21.60
C GLY A 150 -16.65 -10.00 20.28
N GLY A 151 -16.24 -10.53 19.12
CA GLY A 151 -16.80 -10.18 17.80
C GLY A 151 -16.24 -8.90 17.19
N TYR A 152 -15.15 -8.33 17.73
CA TYR A 152 -14.49 -7.16 17.14
C TYR A 152 -13.57 -7.57 15.99
N ALA A 153 -13.56 -6.79 14.92
CA ALA A 153 -12.68 -7.02 13.77
C ALA A 153 -11.21 -6.82 14.16
N LEU A 154 -10.39 -7.87 13.95
CA LEU A 154 -8.94 -7.87 14.18
C LEU A 154 -8.14 -7.89 12.87
N ASP A 155 -8.81 -7.67 11.74
CA ASP A 155 -8.26 -7.62 10.41
C ASP A 155 -8.54 -6.29 9.71
N LYS A 156 -8.03 -6.15 8.49
CA LYS A 156 -8.29 -5.01 7.62
C LYS A 156 -9.44 -5.28 6.64
N LYS A 157 -9.71 -6.53 6.33
CA LYS A 157 -10.67 -6.95 5.32
C LYS A 157 -12.12 -6.75 5.78
N THR A 158 -12.44 -7.03 7.04
CA THR A 158 -13.79 -6.84 7.59
C THR A 158 -14.29 -5.41 7.42
N THR A 159 -13.45 -4.42 7.73
CA THR A 159 -13.82 -3.00 7.61
C THR A 159 -13.92 -2.55 6.15
N LEU A 160 -13.08 -3.11 5.28
CA LEU A 160 -13.21 -2.91 3.84
C LEU A 160 -14.57 -3.41 3.33
N MET A 161 -14.97 -4.64 3.66
CA MET A 161 -16.24 -5.20 3.21
C MET A 161 -17.44 -4.42 3.75
N ARG A 162 -17.40 -3.96 5.02
CA ARG A 162 -18.42 -3.06 5.58
C ARG A 162 -18.52 -1.77 4.75
N SER A 163 -17.40 -1.17 4.36
CA SER A 163 -17.38 0.04 3.55
C SER A 163 -17.85 -0.18 2.10
N MET A 164 -17.55 -1.35 1.51
CA MET A 164 -18.07 -1.73 0.20
C MET A 164 -19.59 -1.91 0.21
N TYR A 165 -20.14 -2.47 1.29
CA TYR A 165 -21.57 -2.58 1.45
C TYR A 165 -22.22 -1.19 1.58
N LEU A 166 -21.65 -0.30 2.39
CA LEU A 166 -22.12 1.06 2.57
C LEU A 166 -22.16 1.85 1.25
N ILE A 167 -21.04 1.89 0.53
CA ILE A 167 -20.95 2.65 -0.73
C ILE A 167 -21.94 2.09 -1.78
N ASN A 168 -22.15 0.77 -1.82
CA ASN A 168 -23.16 0.16 -2.67
C ASN A 168 -24.56 0.71 -2.36
N LEU A 169 -24.96 0.74 -1.09
CA LEU A 169 -26.27 1.24 -0.68
C LEU A 169 -26.49 2.70 -1.12
N GLU A 170 -25.54 3.58 -0.82
CA GLU A 170 -25.68 5.01 -1.09
C GLU A 170 -25.60 5.32 -2.60
N CYS A 171 -24.79 4.59 -3.36
CA CYS A 171 -24.80 4.68 -4.82
C CYS A 171 -26.14 4.25 -5.42
N LEU A 172 -26.73 3.16 -4.94
CA LEU A 172 -28.03 2.68 -5.44
C LEU A 172 -29.16 3.67 -5.15
N ARG A 173 -29.12 4.40 -4.02
CA ARG A 173 -30.08 5.49 -3.72
C ARG A 173 -30.02 6.56 -4.81
N ILE A 174 -28.80 7.03 -5.14
CA ILE A 174 -28.60 8.04 -6.19
C ILE A 174 -29.04 7.51 -7.56
N LEU A 175 -28.61 6.29 -7.93
CA LEU A 175 -28.93 5.70 -9.24
C LEU A 175 -30.42 5.52 -9.48
N LYS A 176 -31.18 5.15 -8.45
CA LYS A 176 -32.66 5.07 -8.54
C LYS A 176 -33.28 6.43 -8.87
N LEU A 177 -32.74 7.53 -8.35
CA LEU A 177 -33.20 8.87 -8.66
C LEU A 177 -32.90 9.30 -10.11
N PHE A 178 -31.87 8.70 -10.72
CA PHE A 178 -31.57 8.84 -12.15
C PHE A 178 -32.37 7.85 -13.03
N GLY A 179 -33.19 6.98 -12.46
CA GLY A 179 -34.03 6.02 -13.18
C GLY A 179 -33.38 4.70 -13.53
N HIS A 180 -32.23 4.37 -12.95
CA HIS A 180 -31.55 3.07 -13.15
C HIS A 180 -32.13 1.99 -12.24
N GLU A 181 -33.36 1.52 -12.56
CA GLU A 181 -34.03 0.48 -11.78
C GLU A 181 -33.48 -0.93 -12.04
N ASP A 182 -32.77 -1.13 -13.14
CA ASP A 182 -32.11 -2.37 -13.55
C ASP A 182 -30.84 -2.66 -12.76
N VAL A 183 -30.17 -1.64 -12.24
CA VAL A 183 -28.96 -1.78 -11.41
C VAL A 183 -29.31 -2.35 -10.04
N LYS A 184 -28.71 -3.48 -9.68
CA LYS A 184 -28.93 -4.15 -8.38
C LYS A 184 -27.72 -4.04 -7.44
N LYS A 185 -26.54 -3.78 -7.98
CA LYS A 185 -25.30 -3.71 -7.20
C LYS A 185 -24.34 -2.67 -7.79
N VAL A 186 -23.71 -1.91 -6.90
CA VAL A 186 -22.53 -1.08 -7.22
C VAL A 186 -21.33 -1.65 -6.49
N ILE A 187 -20.23 -1.73 -7.18
CA ILE A 187 -18.99 -2.35 -6.72
C ILE A 187 -17.90 -1.29 -6.76
N SER A 188 -17.21 -1.06 -5.64
CA SER A 188 -15.95 -0.34 -5.67
C SER A 188 -14.88 -1.24 -6.27
N THR A 189 -14.14 -0.73 -7.24
CA THR A 189 -13.07 -1.44 -7.93
C THR A 189 -11.73 -0.81 -7.60
N SER A 190 -10.70 -1.65 -7.51
CA SER A 190 -9.34 -1.20 -7.20
C SER A 190 -8.31 -1.93 -8.06
N GLY A 191 -7.20 -1.23 -8.36
CA GLY A 191 -6.02 -1.80 -8.99
C GLY A 191 -4.78 -1.13 -8.37
N ALA A 192 -3.92 -1.93 -7.75
CA ALA A 192 -2.74 -1.43 -7.04
C ALA A 192 -1.51 -1.57 -7.93
N GLU A 193 -0.90 -0.46 -8.33
CA GLU A 193 0.40 -0.43 -8.99
C GLU A 193 1.49 -0.62 -7.93
N GLN A 194 2.18 -1.76 -7.96
CA GLN A 194 3.13 -2.17 -6.94
C GLN A 194 4.56 -1.82 -7.34
N GLU A 195 5.13 -0.80 -6.73
CA GLU A 195 6.55 -0.50 -6.87
C GLU A 195 7.38 -1.34 -5.89
N TYR A 196 8.61 -1.69 -6.29
CA TYR A 196 9.55 -2.49 -5.50
C TYR A 196 10.98 -2.30 -5.95
N PHE A 197 11.94 -2.64 -5.07
CA PHE A 197 13.36 -2.73 -5.43
C PHE A 197 13.83 -4.19 -5.46
N LEU A 198 14.78 -4.47 -6.37
CA LEU A 198 15.54 -5.71 -6.37
C LEU A 198 16.97 -5.43 -5.99
N VAL A 199 17.55 -6.29 -5.16
CA VAL A 199 18.97 -6.28 -4.78
C VAL A 199 19.56 -7.66 -4.91
N GLU A 200 20.84 -7.74 -5.24
CA GLU A 200 21.60 -8.98 -5.23
C GLU A 200 21.60 -9.61 -3.82
N LYS A 201 21.18 -10.88 -3.71
CA LYS A 201 21.05 -11.55 -2.41
C LYS A 201 22.36 -11.61 -1.64
N SER A 202 23.46 -11.86 -2.33
CA SER A 202 24.79 -11.93 -1.71
C SER A 202 25.24 -10.62 -1.08
N LEU A 203 24.81 -9.47 -1.61
CA LEU A 203 25.06 -8.14 -1.05
C LEU A 203 24.08 -7.81 0.09
N TYR A 204 22.81 -8.18 -0.07
CA TYR A 204 21.80 -8.06 0.96
C TYR A 204 22.18 -8.77 2.26
N ASP A 205 22.67 -10.02 2.15
CA ASP A 205 23.08 -10.84 3.31
C ASP A 205 24.24 -10.22 4.11
N GLN A 206 25.01 -9.31 3.51
CA GLN A 206 26.10 -8.59 4.16
C GLN A 206 25.63 -7.29 4.88
N ARG A 207 24.35 -6.93 4.76
CA ARG A 207 23.77 -5.69 5.28
C ARG A 207 22.76 -5.98 6.40
N PRO A 208 23.14 -5.93 7.68
CA PRO A 208 22.20 -6.15 8.80
C PRO A 208 20.98 -5.24 8.79
N ASP A 209 21.13 -3.99 8.32
CA ASP A 209 20.03 -3.05 8.20
C ASP A 209 19.00 -3.46 7.12
N LEU A 210 19.45 -3.97 5.98
CA LEU A 210 18.53 -4.53 4.97
C LEU A 210 17.83 -5.78 5.50
N VAL A 211 18.54 -6.67 6.18
CA VAL A 211 17.99 -7.92 6.74
C VAL A 211 16.96 -7.66 7.84
N LEU A 212 17.25 -6.72 8.77
CA LEU A 212 16.42 -6.49 9.95
C LEU A 212 15.37 -5.38 9.76
N CYS A 213 15.63 -4.39 8.88
CA CYS A 213 14.81 -3.22 8.73
C CYS A 213 14.29 -3.01 7.29
N SER A 214 14.70 -3.86 6.33
CA SER A 214 14.37 -3.77 4.91
C SER A 214 14.77 -2.43 4.25
N ARG A 215 15.62 -1.64 4.90
CA ARG A 215 16.20 -0.40 4.38
C ARG A 215 17.63 -0.19 4.86
N THR A 216 18.39 0.61 4.12
CA THR A 216 19.72 1.03 4.53
C THR A 216 19.65 2.12 5.60
N LEU A 217 20.33 1.92 6.73
CA LEU A 217 20.47 2.89 7.82
C LEU A 217 21.73 3.75 7.67
N PHE A 218 22.72 3.26 6.92
CA PHE A 218 23.95 3.93 6.50
C PHE A 218 24.16 3.78 5.00
N GLY A 219 24.87 4.70 4.41
CA GLY A 219 25.29 4.65 3.01
C GLY A 219 25.54 6.06 2.47
N ALA A 220 26.80 6.33 2.13
CA ALA A 220 27.19 7.53 1.41
C ALA A 220 26.57 7.54 0.00
N LYS A 221 26.33 8.74 -0.54
CA LYS A 221 25.80 8.90 -1.88
C LYS A 221 26.77 8.29 -2.91
N SER A 222 26.23 7.42 -3.78
CA SER A 222 26.99 6.90 -4.93
C SER A 222 27.34 8.03 -5.92
N PRO A 223 28.49 7.94 -6.63
CA PRO A 223 28.84 8.90 -7.68
C PRO A 223 27.81 9.03 -8.80
N LYS A 224 27.08 7.96 -9.08
CA LYS A 224 25.92 7.94 -9.98
C LYS A 224 24.68 7.51 -9.18
N GLY A 225 23.60 8.24 -9.35
CA GLY A 225 22.26 7.91 -8.84
C GLY A 225 21.26 7.77 -9.99
N GLN A 226 20.23 8.59 -9.97
CA GLN A 226 19.13 8.61 -10.94
C GLN A 226 19.17 9.83 -11.88
N GLU A 227 20.26 10.58 -11.89
CA GLU A 227 20.37 11.90 -12.55
C GLU A 227 20.17 11.87 -14.07
N MET A 228 20.39 10.70 -14.69
CA MET A 228 20.32 10.53 -16.15
C MET A 228 19.00 9.95 -16.65
N ASP A 229 18.10 9.55 -15.75
CA ASP A 229 16.85 8.83 -16.04
C ASP A 229 17.04 7.57 -16.91
N ASP A 230 18.29 7.08 -17.02
CA ASP A 230 18.69 5.98 -17.90
C ASP A 230 18.24 4.60 -17.37
N HIS A 231 17.82 4.51 -16.12
CA HIS A 231 17.16 3.32 -15.62
C HIS A 231 15.74 3.24 -16.17
N TYR A 232 14.93 4.27 -16.00
CA TYR A 232 13.53 4.32 -16.44
C TYR A 232 13.39 4.04 -17.95
N TYR A 233 14.20 4.71 -18.78
CA TYR A 233 14.19 4.57 -20.24
C TYR A 233 15.08 3.45 -20.78
N GLY A 234 15.77 2.71 -19.92
CA GLY A 234 16.65 1.61 -20.30
C GLY A 234 15.94 0.27 -20.54
N ALA A 235 16.59 -0.64 -21.25
CA ALA A 235 16.09 -2.00 -21.40
C ALA A 235 16.14 -2.76 -20.06
N ILE A 236 15.20 -3.68 -19.84
CA ILE A 236 15.21 -4.59 -18.69
C ILE A 236 16.35 -5.59 -18.88
N SER A 237 17.15 -5.81 -17.82
CA SER A 237 18.25 -6.79 -17.86
C SER A 237 17.69 -8.21 -18.02
N PRO A 238 18.43 -9.13 -18.67
CA PRO A 238 17.95 -10.51 -18.88
C PRO A 238 17.55 -11.22 -17.58
N ARG A 239 18.32 -11.05 -16.50
CA ARG A 239 18.05 -11.69 -15.22
C ARG A 239 16.75 -11.20 -14.60
N VAL A 240 16.49 -9.90 -14.63
CA VAL A 240 15.23 -9.31 -14.15
C VAL A 240 14.08 -9.72 -15.05
N SER A 241 14.26 -9.77 -16.36
CA SER A 241 13.25 -10.26 -17.30
C SER A 241 12.83 -11.71 -17.04
N TYR A 242 13.77 -12.59 -16.64
CA TYR A 242 13.44 -13.96 -16.23
C TYR A 242 12.66 -13.99 -14.91
N PHE A 243 13.02 -13.16 -13.95
CA PHE A 243 12.27 -13.00 -12.71
C PHE A 243 10.85 -12.54 -12.98
N MET A 244 10.64 -11.48 -13.77
CA MET A 244 9.33 -10.95 -14.14
C MET A 244 8.45 -12.01 -14.81
N ARG A 245 9.01 -12.74 -15.78
CA ARG A 245 8.29 -13.82 -16.46
C ARG A 245 7.82 -14.93 -15.52
N ASP A 246 8.69 -15.33 -14.57
CA ASP A 246 8.35 -16.39 -13.64
C ASP A 246 7.34 -15.88 -12.58
N LEU A 247 7.46 -14.62 -12.16
CA LEU A 247 6.47 -13.93 -11.31
C LEU A 247 5.09 -13.87 -11.97
N ASP A 248 5.02 -13.40 -13.22
CA ASP A 248 3.78 -13.33 -13.99
C ASP A 248 3.11 -14.71 -14.09
N THR A 249 3.90 -15.75 -14.38
CA THR A 249 3.39 -17.11 -14.51
C THR A 249 2.71 -17.59 -13.23
N GLU A 250 3.33 -17.40 -12.07
CA GLU A 250 2.75 -17.79 -10.78
C GLU A 250 1.51 -16.95 -10.42
N LEU A 251 1.57 -15.65 -10.67
CA LEU A 251 0.45 -14.76 -10.44
C LEU A 251 -0.76 -15.11 -11.32
N TRP A 252 -0.53 -15.44 -12.61
CA TRP A 252 -1.61 -15.88 -13.50
C TRP A 252 -2.22 -17.20 -13.04
N GLN A 253 -1.44 -18.17 -12.59
CA GLN A 253 -1.96 -19.42 -12.01
C GLN A 253 -2.84 -19.17 -10.79
N LEU A 254 -2.50 -18.14 -9.99
CA LEU A 254 -3.27 -17.68 -8.83
C LEU A 254 -4.42 -16.71 -9.19
N GLY A 255 -4.72 -16.52 -10.46
CA GLY A 255 -5.85 -15.72 -10.93
C GLY A 255 -5.60 -14.20 -10.88
N VAL A 256 -4.38 -13.76 -10.63
CA VAL A 256 -4.03 -12.33 -10.67
C VAL A 256 -3.67 -11.94 -12.10
N PHE A 257 -4.40 -10.97 -12.66
CA PHE A 257 -4.08 -10.41 -13.98
C PHE A 257 -2.90 -9.41 -13.88
N ALA A 258 -1.69 -9.89 -13.56
CA ALA A 258 -0.47 -9.13 -13.73
C ALA A 258 -0.32 -8.80 -15.22
N LYS A 259 -0.19 -7.51 -15.56
CA LYS A 259 -0.28 -7.07 -16.96
C LYS A 259 0.87 -6.21 -17.42
N THR A 260 1.37 -5.34 -16.58
CA THR A 260 2.42 -4.38 -16.95
C THR A 260 3.54 -4.47 -15.94
N GLU A 261 4.76 -4.62 -16.44
CA GLU A 261 5.98 -4.54 -15.66
C GLU A 261 6.97 -3.63 -16.37
N HIS A 262 7.59 -2.73 -15.64
CA HIS A 262 8.58 -1.82 -16.17
C HIS A 262 9.59 -1.38 -15.10
N LYS A 263 10.62 -0.67 -15.54
CA LYS A 263 11.63 -0.06 -14.69
C LYS A 263 11.12 1.29 -14.18
N GLU A 264 11.40 1.58 -12.92
CA GLU A 264 11.17 2.88 -12.31
C GLU A 264 12.40 3.79 -12.34
N VAL A 265 12.29 5.01 -11.82
CA VAL A 265 13.33 6.04 -11.97
C VAL A 265 14.59 5.69 -11.19
N ALA A 266 14.47 5.17 -9.98
CA ALA A 266 15.65 4.82 -9.19
C ALA A 266 16.33 3.52 -9.72
N PRO A 267 17.67 3.44 -9.72
CA PRO A 267 18.36 2.20 -10.05
C PRO A 267 17.89 1.03 -9.19
N GLY A 268 17.62 -0.11 -9.82
CA GLY A 268 17.11 -1.31 -9.15
C GLY A 268 15.64 -1.25 -8.77
N GLN A 269 14.91 -0.21 -9.15
CA GLN A 269 13.47 -0.04 -8.88
C GLN A 269 12.62 -0.46 -10.09
N TYR A 270 11.50 -1.12 -9.80
CA TYR A 270 10.57 -1.68 -10.79
C TYR A 270 9.13 -1.51 -10.30
N GLU A 271 8.17 -1.66 -11.23
CA GLU A 271 6.74 -1.64 -10.94
C GLU A 271 6.03 -2.81 -11.61
N LEU A 272 5.01 -3.35 -10.93
CA LEU A 272 4.04 -4.29 -11.46
C LEU A 272 2.64 -3.70 -11.30
N ALA A 273 1.89 -3.61 -12.40
CA ALA A 273 0.52 -3.13 -12.42
C ALA A 273 -0.45 -4.22 -12.88
N PRO A 274 -1.38 -4.69 -12.02
CA PRO A 274 -2.42 -5.63 -12.39
C PRO A 274 -3.62 -4.93 -13.03
N VAL A 275 -4.46 -5.69 -13.72
CA VAL A 275 -5.81 -5.24 -14.07
C VAL A 275 -6.64 -5.12 -12.79
N PHE A 276 -7.48 -4.09 -12.71
CA PHE A 276 -8.34 -3.86 -11.56
C PHE A 276 -9.39 -4.98 -11.35
N ALA A 277 -9.78 -5.18 -10.10
CA ALA A 277 -10.87 -6.07 -9.70
C ALA A 277 -11.79 -5.35 -8.69
N ASP A 278 -12.82 -6.04 -8.18
CA ASP A 278 -13.51 -5.52 -7.00
C ASP A 278 -12.53 -5.33 -5.84
N SER A 279 -12.80 -4.36 -4.97
CA SER A 279 -11.80 -3.93 -3.97
C SER A 279 -11.43 -5.03 -2.97
N ASN A 280 -12.31 -6.01 -2.70
CA ASN A 280 -12.02 -7.15 -1.85
C ASN A 280 -11.02 -8.09 -2.53
N THR A 281 -11.32 -8.55 -3.73
CA THR A 281 -10.43 -9.40 -4.55
C THR A 281 -9.10 -8.70 -4.82
N ALA A 282 -9.13 -7.41 -5.19
CA ALA A 282 -7.92 -6.63 -5.44
C ALA A 282 -7.01 -6.55 -4.20
N THR A 283 -7.60 -6.48 -3.00
CA THR A 283 -6.85 -6.47 -1.75
C THR A 283 -6.17 -7.81 -1.50
N ASP A 284 -6.87 -8.92 -1.67
CA ASP A 284 -6.30 -10.27 -1.54
C ASP A 284 -5.20 -10.50 -2.59
N HIS A 285 -5.46 -10.14 -3.85
CA HIS A 285 -4.48 -10.23 -4.93
C HIS A 285 -3.21 -9.42 -4.64
N ASN A 286 -3.34 -8.20 -4.10
CA ASN A 286 -2.16 -7.40 -3.77
C ASN A 286 -1.31 -8.03 -2.66
N GLN A 287 -1.93 -8.68 -1.65
CA GLN A 287 -1.19 -9.45 -0.65
C GLN A 287 -0.44 -10.62 -1.27
N LEU A 288 -1.08 -11.35 -2.19
CA LEU A 288 -0.42 -12.42 -2.95
C LEU A 288 0.74 -11.89 -3.79
N VAL A 289 0.55 -10.79 -4.52
CA VAL A 289 1.61 -10.14 -5.31
C VAL A 289 2.82 -9.86 -4.45
N MET A 290 2.65 -9.22 -3.29
CA MET A 290 3.76 -8.90 -2.38
C MET A 290 4.48 -10.14 -1.85
N GLU A 291 3.76 -11.23 -1.60
CA GLU A 291 4.35 -12.48 -1.11
C GLU A 291 5.09 -13.22 -2.22
N ILE A 292 4.43 -13.46 -3.37
CA ILE A 292 5.00 -14.21 -4.49
C ILE A 292 6.22 -13.49 -5.06
N MET A 293 6.17 -12.16 -5.17
CA MET A 293 7.30 -11.33 -5.62
C MET A 293 8.56 -11.56 -4.77
N LYS A 294 8.42 -11.61 -3.44
CA LYS A 294 9.55 -11.91 -2.54
C LYS A 294 10.08 -13.33 -2.75
N LYS A 295 9.19 -14.33 -2.85
CA LYS A 295 9.58 -15.73 -3.06
C LYS A 295 10.27 -15.94 -4.39
N THR A 296 9.73 -15.37 -5.45
CA THR A 296 10.31 -15.47 -6.80
C THR A 296 11.66 -14.80 -6.88
N ALA A 297 11.83 -13.60 -6.29
CA ALA A 297 13.12 -12.94 -6.23
C ALA A 297 14.21 -13.83 -5.58
N LEU A 298 13.88 -14.50 -4.47
CA LEU A 298 14.83 -15.41 -3.81
C LEU A 298 15.26 -16.57 -4.70
N ARG A 299 14.36 -17.14 -5.50
CA ARG A 299 14.70 -18.22 -6.47
C ARG A 299 15.66 -17.74 -7.56
N HIS A 300 15.59 -16.45 -7.91
CA HIS A 300 16.51 -15.82 -8.87
C HIS A 300 17.80 -15.27 -8.22
N GLY A 301 18.05 -15.56 -6.94
CA GLY A 301 19.22 -15.07 -6.20
C GLY A 301 19.17 -13.56 -5.91
N MET A 302 17.99 -13.00 -5.91
CA MET A 302 17.70 -11.59 -5.59
C MET A 302 16.82 -11.48 -4.35
N VAL A 303 16.74 -10.29 -3.79
CA VAL A 303 15.79 -9.96 -2.72
C VAL A 303 14.92 -8.80 -3.18
N CYS A 304 13.61 -8.97 -3.07
CA CYS A 304 12.63 -7.92 -3.31
C CYS A 304 12.39 -7.11 -2.04
N LEU A 305 12.65 -5.81 -2.10
CA LEU A 305 12.41 -4.86 -1.02
C LEU A 305 11.11 -4.10 -1.29
N LEU A 306 10.18 -4.20 -0.36
CA LEU A 306 8.90 -3.47 -0.39
C LEU A 306 8.88 -2.29 0.61
N HIS A 307 10.00 -2.00 1.28
CA HIS A 307 10.10 -0.81 2.10
C HIS A 307 9.96 0.44 1.25
N GLU A 308 9.26 1.46 1.73
CA GLU A 308 8.94 2.68 0.98
C GLU A 308 10.18 3.53 0.64
N LYS A 309 11.24 3.41 1.43
CA LYS A 309 12.51 4.16 1.22
C LYS A 309 13.73 3.30 1.57
N PRO A 310 14.06 2.30 0.74
CA PRO A 310 15.21 1.43 1.03
C PRO A 310 16.54 2.16 0.96
N PHE A 311 16.64 3.20 0.12
CA PHE A 311 17.84 3.98 -0.12
C PHE A 311 17.57 5.47 0.05
N ALA A 312 18.35 6.14 0.88
CA ALA A 312 18.25 7.58 1.05
C ALA A 312 18.77 8.33 -0.19
N GLY A 313 18.14 9.45 -0.51
CA GLY A 313 18.57 10.31 -1.61
C GLY A 313 18.14 9.82 -3.02
N LEU A 314 17.35 8.76 -3.11
CA LEU A 314 16.74 8.24 -4.35
C LEU A 314 15.22 8.24 -4.23
N ASN A 315 14.50 7.95 -5.32
CA ASN A 315 13.06 7.72 -5.28
C ASN A 315 12.71 6.61 -4.28
N GLY A 316 11.56 6.75 -3.64
CA GLY A 316 10.97 5.70 -2.83
C GLY A 316 9.92 4.92 -3.61
N SER A 317 9.45 3.81 -3.05
CA SER A 317 8.40 2.97 -3.62
C SER A 317 7.05 3.25 -2.99
N GLY A 318 6.08 3.54 -3.83
CA GLY A 318 4.68 3.67 -3.47
C GLY A 318 3.84 2.49 -3.95
N LYS A 319 2.54 2.68 -3.77
CA LYS A 319 1.52 1.81 -4.31
C LYS A 319 0.36 2.70 -4.77
N HIS A 320 0.29 2.96 -6.07
CA HIS A 320 -0.79 3.78 -6.59
C HIS A 320 -2.08 2.96 -6.59
N ASN A 321 -3.03 3.37 -5.75
CA ASN A 321 -4.32 2.70 -5.65
C ASN A 321 -5.33 3.35 -6.59
N ASN A 322 -5.58 2.70 -7.72
CA ASN A 322 -6.59 3.13 -8.69
C ASN A 322 -7.97 2.70 -8.18
N TRP A 323 -8.83 3.66 -7.84
CA TRP A 323 -10.16 3.42 -7.30
C TRP A 323 -11.24 3.94 -8.23
N SER A 324 -12.32 3.16 -8.42
CA SER A 324 -13.50 3.55 -9.19
C SER A 324 -14.76 2.86 -8.69
N LEU A 325 -15.92 3.21 -9.28
CA LEU A 325 -17.24 2.63 -8.99
C LEU A 325 -17.86 2.08 -10.27
N SER A 326 -18.27 0.83 -10.24
CA SER A 326 -18.94 0.18 -11.38
C SER A 326 -20.22 -0.51 -10.95
N THR A 327 -21.23 -0.52 -11.84
CA THR A 327 -22.47 -1.26 -11.61
C THR A 327 -22.34 -2.71 -12.07
N ASP A 328 -23.24 -3.57 -11.61
CA ASP A 328 -23.39 -4.94 -12.08
C ASP A 328 -23.83 -5.03 -13.56
N THR A 329 -24.32 -3.93 -14.14
CA THR A 329 -24.61 -3.79 -15.57
C THR A 329 -23.41 -3.35 -16.41
N GLY A 330 -22.25 -3.11 -15.78
CA GLY A 330 -21.01 -2.71 -16.46
C GLY A 330 -20.84 -1.20 -16.67
N MET A 331 -21.70 -0.36 -16.10
CA MET A 331 -21.55 1.10 -16.15
C MET A 331 -20.52 1.56 -15.14
N ASN A 332 -19.50 2.30 -15.57
CA ASN A 332 -18.57 3.00 -14.69
C ASN A 332 -19.15 4.39 -14.33
N LEU A 333 -19.36 4.64 -13.03
CA LEU A 333 -19.99 5.86 -12.53
C LEU A 333 -19.09 7.10 -12.60
N LEU A 334 -17.80 6.88 -12.77
CA LEU A 334 -16.79 7.93 -12.89
C LEU A 334 -16.36 8.16 -14.36
N ALA A 335 -17.04 7.55 -15.31
CA ALA A 335 -16.79 7.80 -16.73
C ALA A 335 -17.51 9.09 -17.17
N PRO A 336 -16.77 10.13 -17.60
CA PRO A 336 -17.38 11.42 -18.01
C PRO A 336 -18.23 11.30 -19.28
N GLY A 337 -18.00 10.25 -20.07
CA GLY A 337 -18.68 10.08 -21.37
C GLY A 337 -18.07 10.99 -22.45
N LYS A 338 -18.83 11.16 -23.56
CA LYS A 338 -18.39 12.00 -24.68
C LYS A 338 -18.52 13.49 -24.41
N SER A 339 -19.50 13.89 -23.60
CA SER A 339 -19.75 15.27 -23.17
C SER A 339 -19.94 15.31 -21.67
N PRO A 340 -18.89 15.62 -20.90
CA PRO A 340 -18.97 15.70 -19.44
C PRO A 340 -20.03 16.67 -18.94
N LYS A 341 -20.23 17.80 -19.64
CA LYS A 341 -21.23 18.83 -19.27
C LYS A 341 -22.67 18.32 -19.29
N ASP A 342 -22.97 17.36 -20.14
CA ASP A 342 -24.30 16.77 -20.28
C ASP A 342 -24.53 15.57 -19.36
N ASN A 343 -23.48 15.05 -18.74
CA ASN A 343 -23.50 13.90 -17.86
C ASN A 343 -23.69 14.34 -16.38
N LEU A 344 -24.93 14.73 -16.04
CA LEU A 344 -25.26 15.20 -14.70
C LEU A 344 -24.96 14.15 -13.60
N GLN A 345 -25.14 12.85 -13.91
CA GLN A 345 -24.83 11.77 -12.99
C GLN A 345 -23.32 11.76 -12.64
N PHE A 346 -22.46 11.76 -13.65
CA PHE A 346 -21.01 11.85 -13.45
C PHE A 346 -20.62 13.09 -12.63
N LEU A 347 -21.17 14.27 -12.98
CA LEU A 347 -20.87 15.50 -12.25
C LEU A 347 -21.30 15.45 -10.79
N LEU A 348 -22.41 14.77 -10.48
CA LEU A 348 -22.89 14.61 -9.11
C LEU A 348 -21.97 13.69 -8.31
N PHE A 349 -21.55 12.54 -8.88
CA PHE A 349 -20.56 11.66 -8.24
C PHE A 349 -19.22 12.35 -8.05
N LEU A 350 -18.76 13.10 -9.05
CA LEU A 350 -17.54 13.90 -8.94
C LEU A 350 -17.61 14.92 -7.82
N ALA A 351 -18.75 15.64 -7.70
CA ALA A 351 -18.98 16.59 -6.61
C ALA A 351 -18.96 15.89 -5.24
N ALA A 352 -19.55 14.69 -5.12
CA ALA A 352 -19.51 13.92 -3.87
C ALA A 352 -18.08 13.58 -3.47
N ILE A 353 -17.24 13.19 -4.42
CA ILE A 353 -15.83 12.88 -4.16
C ILE A 353 -15.06 14.14 -3.75
N ILE A 354 -15.27 15.29 -4.41
CA ILE A 354 -14.64 16.56 -4.03
C ILE A 354 -14.97 16.94 -2.59
N LYS A 355 -16.26 16.88 -2.22
CA LYS A 355 -16.70 17.14 -0.84
C LYS A 355 -16.05 16.17 0.14
N ALA A 356 -16.13 14.87 -0.14
CA ALA A 356 -15.60 13.82 0.71
C ALA A 356 -14.10 13.98 1.00
N VAL A 357 -13.31 14.25 -0.04
CA VAL A 357 -11.86 14.42 0.09
C VAL A 357 -11.52 15.69 0.86
N ASP A 358 -12.22 16.81 0.63
CA ASP A 358 -11.98 18.04 1.36
C ASP A 358 -12.31 17.92 2.86
N GLU A 359 -13.45 17.33 3.19
CA GLU A 359 -13.90 17.19 4.58
C GLU A 359 -13.08 16.16 5.38
N HIS A 360 -12.54 15.13 4.70
CA HIS A 360 -11.87 14.00 5.33
C HIS A 360 -10.43 13.77 4.82
N GLN A 361 -9.75 14.84 4.39
CA GLN A 361 -8.35 14.79 3.99
C GLN A 361 -7.43 14.20 5.07
N ASP A 362 -7.75 14.44 6.34
CA ASP A 362 -7.08 13.87 7.50
C ASP A 362 -7.14 12.33 7.51
N LEU A 363 -8.29 11.73 7.22
CA LEU A 363 -8.44 10.27 7.15
C LEU A 363 -7.68 9.66 5.96
N LEU A 364 -7.61 10.35 4.82
CA LEU A 364 -6.78 9.92 3.69
C LEU A 364 -5.29 9.94 4.05
N ARG A 365 -4.83 10.87 4.88
CA ARG A 365 -3.46 10.83 5.40
C ARG A 365 -3.28 9.71 6.44
N VAL A 366 -4.28 9.45 7.29
CA VAL A 366 -4.26 8.36 8.28
C VAL A 366 -4.13 7.00 7.61
N CYS A 367 -4.87 6.73 6.52
CA CYS A 367 -4.86 5.41 5.88
C CYS A 367 -3.52 5.04 5.23
N CYS A 368 -2.63 6.01 5.01
CA CYS A 368 -1.27 5.78 4.53
C CYS A 368 -0.18 6.03 5.60
N ALA A 369 -0.58 6.16 6.86
CA ALA A 369 0.35 6.41 7.98
C ALA A 369 1.16 5.14 8.32
N ALA A 370 2.48 5.23 8.18
CA ALA A 370 3.45 4.21 8.57
C ALA A 370 4.84 4.85 8.71
N ALA A 371 5.66 4.37 9.65
CA ALA A 371 7.01 4.88 9.85
C ALA A 371 7.87 4.82 8.58
N SER A 372 7.73 3.76 7.80
CA SER A 372 8.41 3.56 6.52
C SER A 372 7.94 4.55 5.44
N ASN A 373 6.64 4.84 5.40
CA ASN A 373 6.06 5.78 4.43
C ASN A 373 6.33 7.25 4.80
N ASP A 374 6.49 7.58 6.08
CA ASP A 374 6.94 8.90 6.51
C ASP A 374 8.35 9.24 5.95
N CYS A 375 9.19 8.23 5.71
CA CYS A 375 10.49 8.39 5.06
C CYS A 375 10.39 8.73 3.56
N ARG A 376 9.26 8.38 2.92
CA ARG A 376 9.01 8.57 1.48
C ARG A 376 8.28 9.87 1.18
N LEU A 377 7.21 10.17 1.91
CA LEU A 377 6.32 11.30 1.64
C LEU A 377 7.06 12.65 1.71
N GLY A 378 6.79 13.52 0.73
CA GLY A 378 7.41 14.83 0.62
C GLY A 378 8.84 14.83 0.09
N GLY A 379 9.37 13.68 -0.34
CA GLY A 379 10.69 13.56 -0.97
C GLY A 379 10.60 12.98 -2.38
N PHE A 380 11.63 13.09 -3.15
CA PHE A 380 11.85 12.54 -4.49
C PHE A 380 10.63 11.82 -5.13
N GLU A 381 9.86 12.53 -5.96
CA GLU A 381 8.67 12.05 -6.67
C GLU A 381 7.54 11.45 -5.81
N ALA A 382 7.53 11.72 -4.52
CA ALA A 382 6.44 11.36 -3.63
C ALA A 382 5.62 12.59 -3.23
N PRO A 383 4.26 12.50 -3.19
CA PRO A 383 3.45 13.63 -2.78
C PRO A 383 3.80 14.08 -1.35
N PRO A 384 3.64 15.39 -1.03
CA PRO A 384 3.78 15.86 0.34
C PRO A 384 2.69 15.27 1.23
N ALA A 385 2.87 15.37 2.55
CA ALA A 385 1.90 14.88 3.53
C ALA A 385 0.65 15.79 3.63
N ILE A 386 0.23 16.35 2.52
CA ILE A 386 -0.96 17.20 2.31
C ILE A 386 -1.80 16.55 1.24
N VAL A 387 -3.09 16.34 1.50
CA VAL A 387 -4.01 15.82 0.50
C VAL A 387 -4.52 16.98 -0.36
N SER A 388 -4.39 16.85 -1.68
CA SER A 388 -5.04 17.70 -2.69
C SER A 388 -5.57 16.83 -3.81
N MET A 389 -6.47 17.37 -4.63
CA MET A 389 -7.10 16.64 -5.72
C MET A 389 -6.80 17.32 -7.06
N PHE A 390 -6.40 16.51 -8.04
CA PHE A 390 -6.23 16.91 -9.44
C PHE A 390 -7.39 16.43 -10.30
N LEU A 391 -7.98 17.33 -11.11
CA LEU A 391 -9.06 17.00 -12.04
C LEU A 391 -8.68 17.22 -13.51
N GLY A 392 -7.60 17.94 -13.76
CA GLY A 392 -7.28 18.52 -15.08
C GLY A 392 -8.07 19.78 -15.39
N ASP A 393 -7.56 20.57 -16.31
CA ASP A 393 -8.10 21.90 -16.60
C ASP A 393 -9.53 21.83 -17.14
N THR A 394 -9.84 20.89 -18.04
CA THR A 394 -11.16 20.75 -18.65
C THR A 394 -12.30 20.56 -17.63
N LEU A 395 -12.11 19.64 -16.67
CA LEU A 395 -13.13 19.40 -15.62
C LEU A 395 -13.15 20.52 -14.58
N TYR A 396 -12.01 21.08 -14.26
CA TYR A 396 -11.92 22.23 -13.37
C TYR A 396 -12.67 23.44 -13.92
N ASP A 397 -12.45 23.78 -15.20
CA ASP A 397 -13.12 24.90 -15.88
C ASP A 397 -14.63 24.66 -16.01
N LEU A 398 -15.04 23.42 -16.37
CA LEU A 398 -16.46 23.04 -16.42
C LEU A 398 -17.14 23.23 -15.07
N LEU A 399 -16.55 22.71 -13.99
CA LEU A 399 -17.12 22.84 -12.65
C LEU A 399 -17.15 24.30 -12.17
N THR A 400 -16.15 25.09 -12.53
CA THR A 400 -16.07 26.53 -12.24
C THR A 400 -17.16 27.30 -12.99
N SER A 401 -17.42 26.98 -14.27
CA SER A 401 -18.51 27.59 -15.03
C SER A 401 -19.89 27.26 -14.43
N ILE A 402 -20.08 26.04 -13.92
CA ILE A 402 -21.31 25.66 -13.20
C ILE A 402 -21.43 26.45 -11.88
N GLU A 403 -20.35 26.68 -11.15
CA GLU A 403 -20.33 27.51 -9.93
C GLU A 403 -20.82 28.92 -10.23
N HIS A 404 -20.29 29.54 -11.29
CA HIS A 404 -20.60 30.92 -11.68
C HIS A 404 -21.86 31.09 -12.53
N LYS A 405 -22.48 29.98 -12.98
CA LYS A 405 -23.64 29.94 -13.91
C LYS A 405 -23.29 30.52 -15.30
N GLU A 406 -22.09 30.28 -15.75
CA GLU A 406 -21.59 30.69 -17.05
C GLU A 406 -21.80 29.58 -18.09
N GLU A 407 -21.88 29.93 -19.37
CA GLU A 407 -21.91 28.96 -20.46
C GLU A 407 -20.49 28.37 -20.62
N TYR A 408 -20.38 27.07 -20.67
CA TYR A 408 -19.15 26.35 -20.93
C TYR A 408 -19.09 25.92 -22.40
N GLU A 409 -18.10 26.40 -23.12
CA GLU A 409 -17.78 25.96 -24.49
C GLU A 409 -16.79 24.78 -24.41
N GLU A 410 -17.22 23.63 -24.86
CA GLU A 410 -16.37 22.44 -24.88
C GLU A 410 -15.28 22.61 -25.95
N GLY A 411 -14.02 22.52 -25.55
CA GLY A 411 -12.88 22.51 -26.49
C GLY A 411 -12.98 21.28 -27.41
N GLY A 412 -12.76 21.50 -28.72
CA GLY A 412 -12.82 20.40 -29.69
C GLY A 412 -11.78 19.32 -29.46
N ASP A 413 -12.04 18.13 -30.05
CA ASP A 413 -11.10 16.98 -30.03
C ASP A 413 -9.68 17.46 -30.43
N ARG A 414 -8.71 17.30 -29.53
CA ARG A 414 -7.30 17.55 -29.86
C ARG A 414 -6.76 16.35 -30.61
N ILE A 415 -6.34 16.58 -31.86
CA ILE A 415 -5.69 15.55 -32.69
C ILE A 415 -4.20 15.84 -32.71
N LEU A 416 -3.39 14.83 -32.33
CA LEU A 416 -1.95 14.87 -32.50
C LEU A 416 -1.60 14.62 -33.97
N GLU A 417 -1.07 15.62 -34.62
CA GLU A 417 -0.46 15.49 -35.96
C GLU A 417 1.06 15.33 -35.77
N SER A 418 1.54 14.11 -35.93
CA SER A 418 2.97 13.81 -35.75
C SER A 418 3.87 14.39 -36.86
N GLY A 419 3.28 14.89 -37.97
CA GLY A 419 4.01 15.29 -39.17
C GLY A 419 4.61 14.12 -39.96
N VAL A 420 4.41 12.87 -39.52
CA VAL A 420 4.88 11.64 -40.18
C VAL A 420 3.71 11.00 -40.91
N CYS A 421 3.80 10.90 -42.24
CA CYS A 421 2.69 10.43 -43.09
C CYS A 421 2.19 9.00 -42.79
N THR A 422 3.02 8.14 -42.21
CA THR A 422 2.71 6.74 -41.88
C THR A 422 2.11 6.56 -40.48
N VAL A 423 2.17 7.59 -39.64
CA VAL A 423 1.61 7.53 -38.27
C VAL A 423 0.13 7.91 -38.31
N PRO A 424 -0.77 7.06 -37.77
CA PRO A 424 -2.19 7.38 -37.67
C PRO A 424 -2.40 8.67 -36.87
N ARG A 425 -3.48 9.40 -37.22
CA ARG A 425 -3.91 10.53 -36.39
C ARG A 425 -4.35 10.01 -35.02
N LEU A 426 -3.71 10.51 -33.95
CA LEU A 426 -4.00 10.12 -32.59
C LEU A 426 -4.90 11.17 -31.93
N ARG A 427 -6.02 10.72 -31.34
CA ARG A 427 -6.76 11.58 -30.42
C ARG A 427 -5.96 11.72 -29.14
N ILE A 428 -5.71 12.94 -28.70
CA ILE A 428 -5.09 13.22 -27.42
C ILE A 428 -6.18 13.19 -26.36
N ASP A 429 -5.93 12.46 -25.28
CA ASP A 429 -6.77 12.52 -24.08
C ASP A 429 -6.69 13.96 -23.53
N THR A 430 -7.84 14.52 -23.16
CA THR A 430 -7.94 15.88 -22.61
C THR A 430 -7.53 15.94 -21.14
N THR A 431 -7.37 14.79 -20.48
CA THR A 431 -6.91 14.66 -19.10
C THR A 431 -5.41 14.36 -19.07
N ASP A 432 -4.60 15.37 -18.79
CA ASP A 432 -3.19 15.16 -18.47
C ASP A 432 -3.07 14.54 -17.07
N ARG A 433 -2.06 13.67 -16.88
CA ARG A 433 -1.76 13.08 -15.57
C ARG A 433 -0.81 14.01 -14.81
N ASN A 434 -1.31 14.67 -13.75
CA ASN A 434 -0.40 15.37 -12.83
C ASN A 434 0.29 14.36 -11.92
N ARG A 435 1.54 14.03 -12.24
CA ARG A 435 2.38 13.09 -11.49
C ARG A 435 2.56 13.45 -10.02
N THR A 436 2.41 14.73 -9.66
CA THR A 436 2.68 15.25 -8.33
C THR A 436 1.47 15.23 -7.41
N SER A 437 0.25 15.04 -7.94
CA SER A 437 -0.97 15.06 -7.14
C SER A 437 -1.14 13.79 -6.32
N PRO A 438 -1.47 13.90 -5.02
CA PRO A 438 -1.72 12.74 -4.17
C PRO A 438 -3.03 12.02 -4.47
N PHE A 439 -4.01 12.69 -5.10
CA PHE A 439 -5.31 12.12 -5.46
C PHE A 439 -5.75 12.68 -6.82
N ALA A 440 -5.50 11.94 -7.89
CA ALA A 440 -5.66 12.40 -9.25
C ALA A 440 -6.78 11.67 -10.00
N PHE A 441 -7.64 12.43 -10.70
CA PHE A 441 -8.58 11.88 -11.66
C PHE A 441 -7.85 11.50 -12.95
N THR A 442 -8.02 10.25 -13.42
CA THR A 442 -7.32 9.72 -14.59
C THR A 442 -8.31 9.13 -15.62
N GLY A 443 -9.33 9.92 -15.97
CA GLY A 443 -10.28 9.61 -17.03
C GLY A 443 -11.57 8.89 -16.60
N ASN A 444 -11.51 7.86 -15.80
CA ASN A 444 -12.68 7.13 -15.27
C ASN A 444 -12.45 6.52 -13.87
N LYS A 445 -11.43 6.97 -13.18
CA LYS A 445 -11.00 6.51 -11.86
C LYS A 445 -10.20 7.60 -11.16
N PHE A 446 -10.03 7.45 -9.86
CA PHE A 446 -9.08 8.22 -9.08
C PHE A 446 -7.89 7.36 -8.70
N GLU A 447 -6.72 7.95 -8.76
CA GLU A 447 -5.44 7.34 -8.39
C GLU A 447 -4.96 7.98 -7.09
N PHE A 448 -4.95 7.18 -6.01
CA PHE A 448 -4.44 7.59 -4.71
C PHE A 448 -2.98 7.16 -4.57
N ARG A 449 -2.06 8.13 -4.57
CA ARG A 449 -0.60 7.93 -4.68
C ARG A 449 0.15 7.97 -3.36
N MET A 450 -0.51 8.29 -2.25
CA MET A 450 0.15 8.43 -0.95
C MET A 450 0.43 7.10 -0.26
N LEU A 451 -0.18 6.00 -0.72
CA LEU A 451 -0.04 4.70 -0.08
C LEU A 451 1.36 4.13 -0.29
N GLY A 452 1.96 3.60 0.78
CA GLY A 452 3.28 2.98 0.73
C GLY A 452 3.29 1.59 0.10
N SER A 453 4.40 1.20 -0.52
CA SER A 453 4.53 -0.07 -1.24
C SER A 453 4.37 -1.31 -0.35
N SER A 454 4.69 -1.24 0.95
CA SER A 454 4.50 -2.36 1.88
C SER A 454 3.10 -2.44 2.48
N GLN A 455 2.27 -1.39 2.31
CA GLN A 455 0.97 -1.29 2.96
C GLN A 455 -0.12 -2.08 2.22
N SER A 456 -1.16 -2.52 2.96
CA SER A 456 -2.38 -3.07 2.37
C SER A 456 -3.24 -1.93 1.79
N ILE A 457 -3.89 -2.17 0.65
CA ILE A 457 -4.84 -1.21 0.06
C ILE A 457 -6.19 -1.18 0.80
N ALA A 458 -6.43 -2.09 1.75
CA ALA A 458 -7.70 -2.20 2.46
C ALA A 458 -8.06 -0.92 3.21
N ASP A 459 -7.11 -0.31 3.95
CA ASP A 459 -7.37 0.89 4.75
C ASP A 459 -7.73 2.09 3.86
N ALA A 460 -7.01 2.27 2.73
CA ALA A 460 -7.29 3.34 1.79
C ALA A 460 -8.68 3.19 1.16
N ASN A 461 -9.02 1.99 0.70
CA ASN A 461 -10.33 1.71 0.11
C ASN A 461 -11.47 1.81 1.16
N THR A 462 -11.23 1.40 2.41
CA THR A 462 -12.19 1.57 3.52
C THR A 462 -12.50 3.05 3.74
N VAL A 463 -11.47 3.89 3.79
CA VAL A 463 -11.64 5.34 3.98
C VAL A 463 -12.36 5.96 2.78
N ILE A 464 -11.86 5.74 1.55
CA ILE A 464 -12.44 6.34 0.34
C ILE A 464 -13.91 5.95 0.20
N ASN A 465 -14.25 4.66 0.33
CA ASN A 465 -15.64 4.19 0.24
C ASN A 465 -16.52 4.87 1.29
N THR A 466 -16.05 4.98 2.54
CA THR A 466 -16.85 5.54 3.65
C THR A 466 -17.12 7.02 3.48
N ILE A 467 -16.08 7.82 3.17
CA ILE A 467 -16.24 9.28 3.05
C ILE A 467 -17.08 9.65 1.82
N VAL A 468 -16.94 8.89 0.73
CA VAL A 468 -17.75 9.11 -0.49
C VAL A 468 -19.21 8.69 -0.24
N ALA A 469 -19.44 7.58 0.45
CA ALA A 469 -20.79 7.16 0.82
C ALA A 469 -21.50 8.19 1.73
N GLU A 470 -20.77 8.78 2.69
CA GLU A 470 -21.28 9.88 3.52
C GLU A 470 -21.75 11.06 2.67
N ALA A 471 -20.93 11.54 1.75
CA ALA A 471 -21.29 12.65 0.86
C ALA A 471 -22.48 12.28 -0.05
N LEU A 472 -22.51 11.06 -0.59
CA LEU A 472 -23.64 10.57 -1.39
C LEU A 472 -24.93 10.48 -0.59
N SER A 473 -24.87 10.05 0.67
CA SER A 473 -26.02 10.00 1.57
C SER A 473 -26.64 11.38 1.78
N GLU A 474 -25.81 12.39 2.07
CA GLU A 474 -26.30 13.78 2.19
C GLU A 474 -26.92 14.30 0.88
N PHE A 475 -26.32 13.96 -0.26
CA PHE A 475 -26.87 14.34 -1.56
C PHE A 475 -28.20 13.64 -1.83
N ALA A 476 -28.29 12.34 -1.54
CA ALA A 476 -29.53 11.57 -1.69
C ALA A 476 -30.66 12.14 -0.86
N GLU A 477 -30.43 12.47 0.42
CA GLU A 477 -31.46 13.08 1.29
C GLU A 477 -32.03 14.39 0.75
N ARG A 478 -31.21 15.21 0.09
CA ARG A 478 -31.62 16.46 -0.54
C ARG A 478 -32.41 16.22 -1.83
N LEU A 479 -31.90 15.28 -2.66
CA LEU A 479 -32.52 14.95 -3.94
C LEU A 479 -33.87 14.25 -3.79
N GLU A 480 -34.01 13.35 -2.82
CA GLU A 480 -35.27 12.64 -2.50
C GLU A 480 -36.39 13.60 -2.07
N LYS A 481 -36.04 14.74 -1.49
CA LYS A 481 -36.98 15.79 -1.04
C LYS A 481 -37.24 16.89 -2.08
N ALA A 482 -36.54 16.86 -3.20
CA ALA A 482 -36.56 17.92 -4.20
C ALA A 482 -37.79 17.82 -5.11
N GLU A 483 -38.54 18.96 -5.29
CA GLU A 483 -39.61 19.06 -6.29
C GLU A 483 -39.05 18.98 -7.73
N ASP A 484 -37.87 19.54 -7.98
CA ASP A 484 -37.12 19.50 -9.24
C ASP A 484 -35.77 18.90 -9.01
N PHE A 485 -35.64 17.59 -9.30
CA PHE A 485 -34.43 16.82 -9.16
C PHE A 485 -33.24 17.43 -9.90
N ARG A 486 -33.43 17.80 -11.17
CA ARG A 486 -32.32 18.32 -12.00
C ARG A 486 -31.78 19.64 -11.48
N ARG A 487 -32.69 20.52 -11.09
CA ARG A 487 -32.34 21.84 -10.52
C ARG A 487 -31.61 21.70 -9.18
N GLU A 488 -32.06 20.79 -8.32
CA GLU A 488 -31.41 20.53 -7.04
C GLU A 488 -30.04 19.87 -7.24
N ALA A 489 -29.87 18.93 -8.18
CA ALA A 489 -28.58 18.34 -8.49
C ALA A 489 -27.54 19.41 -8.93
N PHE A 490 -27.89 20.32 -9.83
CA PHE A 490 -27.01 21.43 -10.17
C PHE A 490 -26.75 22.38 -9.00
N ARG A 491 -27.71 22.54 -8.09
CA ARG A 491 -27.52 23.35 -6.88
C ARG A 491 -26.53 22.68 -5.92
N ILE A 492 -26.59 21.36 -5.77
CA ILE A 492 -25.64 20.58 -4.99
C ILE A 492 -24.23 20.76 -5.55
N ILE A 493 -24.03 20.51 -6.84
CA ILE A 493 -22.72 20.65 -7.50
C ILE A 493 -22.14 22.08 -7.30
N ARG A 494 -22.97 23.09 -7.48
CA ARG A 494 -22.56 24.48 -7.28
C ARG A 494 -22.15 24.81 -5.86
N HIS A 495 -22.91 24.32 -4.86
CA HIS A 495 -22.57 24.52 -3.45
C HIS A 495 -21.27 23.79 -3.12
N THR A 496 -21.11 22.56 -3.60
CA THR A 496 -19.88 21.80 -3.41
C THR A 496 -18.66 22.55 -3.96
N MET A 497 -18.74 23.06 -5.17
CA MET A 497 -17.64 23.85 -5.75
C MET A 497 -17.33 25.08 -4.92
N ARG A 498 -18.33 25.85 -4.51
CA ARG A 498 -18.13 27.04 -3.69
C ARG A 498 -17.47 26.73 -2.35
N ASP A 499 -17.87 25.64 -1.69
CA ASP A 499 -17.51 25.35 -0.30
C ASP A 499 -16.26 24.46 -0.18
N HIS A 500 -15.94 23.62 -1.21
CA HIS A 500 -14.91 22.59 -1.16
C HIS A 500 -13.83 22.69 -2.25
N LYS A 501 -13.88 23.67 -3.15
CA LYS A 501 -12.87 23.80 -4.22
C LYS A 501 -11.45 24.06 -3.73
N ARG A 502 -11.25 24.40 -2.45
CA ARG A 502 -9.93 24.60 -1.86
C ARG A 502 -9.03 23.37 -1.95
N ILE A 503 -9.62 22.17 -2.05
CA ILE A 503 -8.89 20.88 -2.19
C ILE A 503 -8.34 20.68 -3.62
N LEU A 504 -8.91 21.38 -4.62
CA LEU A 504 -8.53 21.24 -6.01
C LEU A 504 -7.23 21.99 -6.31
N TYR A 505 -6.25 21.27 -6.85
CA TYR A 505 -4.98 21.86 -7.24
C TYR A 505 -4.39 21.16 -8.47
N ASN A 506 -4.19 21.93 -9.55
CA ASN A 506 -3.65 21.43 -10.82
C ASN A 506 -2.15 21.74 -10.99
N GLY A 507 -1.51 22.40 -10.01
CA GLY A 507 -0.11 22.78 -10.06
C GLY A 507 0.87 21.70 -9.60
N ASN A 508 2.12 22.11 -9.38
CA ASN A 508 3.19 21.23 -8.89
C ASN A 508 3.13 21.05 -7.37
N ASN A 509 2.65 19.89 -6.92
CA ASN A 509 2.55 19.55 -5.49
C ASN A 509 3.91 19.35 -4.80
N TYR A 510 5.01 19.23 -5.55
CA TYR A 510 6.35 19.04 -4.96
C TYR A 510 7.04 20.36 -4.58
N SER A 511 6.44 21.51 -4.93
CA SER A 511 7.05 22.80 -4.65
C SER A 511 6.87 23.24 -3.19
N GLU A 512 7.84 23.96 -2.65
CA GLU A 512 7.74 24.55 -1.31
C GLU A 512 6.64 25.62 -1.22
N GLU A 513 6.37 26.29 -2.33
CA GLU A 513 5.29 27.27 -2.45
C GLU A 513 3.93 26.61 -2.23
N TRP A 514 3.74 25.37 -2.73
CA TRP A 514 2.50 24.63 -2.52
C TRP A 514 2.21 24.39 -1.03
N ILE A 515 3.21 24.03 -0.24
CA ILE A 515 3.01 23.80 1.20
C ILE A 515 2.42 25.04 1.85
N LYS A 516 2.98 26.22 1.57
CA LYS A 516 2.49 27.51 2.10
C LYS A 516 1.08 27.84 1.60
N GLU A 517 0.82 27.58 0.33
CA GLU A 517 -0.49 27.81 -0.27
C GLU A 517 -1.54 26.86 0.35
N ALA A 518 -1.23 25.59 0.50
CA ALA A 518 -2.11 24.59 1.11
C ALA A 518 -2.48 24.97 2.55
N GLU A 519 -1.51 25.39 3.36
CA GLU A 519 -1.76 25.89 4.71
C GLU A 519 -2.64 27.15 4.71
N SER A 520 -2.42 28.07 3.76
CA SER A 520 -3.26 29.28 3.62
C SER A 520 -4.71 28.95 3.21
N ARG A 521 -4.93 27.85 2.46
CA ARG A 521 -6.24 27.31 2.11
C ARG A 521 -6.92 26.55 3.28
N GLY A 522 -6.19 26.34 4.39
CA GLY A 522 -6.65 25.56 5.54
C GLY A 522 -6.65 24.04 5.30
N LEU A 523 -5.79 23.55 4.41
CA LEU A 523 -5.56 22.12 4.23
C LEU A 523 -4.67 21.57 5.33
N ALA A 524 -4.93 20.33 5.76
CA ALA A 524 -4.16 19.70 6.83
C ALA A 524 -2.76 19.28 6.34
N HIS A 525 -1.72 19.73 7.02
CA HIS A 525 -0.36 19.27 6.84
C HIS A 525 0.01 18.34 7.99
N LEU A 526 0.09 17.03 7.72
CA LEU A 526 0.34 15.99 8.72
C LEU A 526 1.59 15.19 8.33
N PRO A 527 2.79 15.74 8.58
CA PRO A 527 4.05 15.21 8.04
C PRO A 527 4.40 13.82 8.54
N THR A 528 4.04 13.48 9.78
CA THR A 528 4.37 12.18 10.37
C THR A 528 3.14 11.33 10.69
N THR A 529 3.37 10.03 10.82
CA THR A 529 2.36 9.08 11.30
C THR A 529 1.80 9.50 12.66
N VAL A 530 2.65 10.02 13.56
CA VAL A 530 2.24 10.47 14.89
C VAL A 530 1.23 11.60 14.77
N ASP A 531 1.51 12.60 13.92
CA ASP A 531 0.60 13.73 13.68
C ASP A 531 -0.73 13.28 13.08
N ALA A 532 -0.68 12.37 12.11
CA ALA A 532 -1.86 11.84 11.43
C ALA A 532 -2.75 11.01 12.36
N MET A 533 -2.16 10.14 13.17
CA MET A 533 -2.94 9.21 14.01
C MET A 533 -3.80 9.90 15.06
N HIS A 534 -3.43 11.08 15.53
CA HIS A 534 -4.29 11.87 16.43
C HIS A 534 -5.65 12.23 15.77
N CYS A 535 -5.66 12.45 14.45
CA CYS A 535 -6.88 12.72 13.72
C CYS A 535 -7.82 11.51 13.68
N PHE A 536 -7.27 10.27 13.66
CA PHE A 536 -8.08 9.05 13.55
C PHE A 536 -9.10 8.90 14.68
N ILE A 537 -8.74 9.29 15.90
CA ILE A 537 -9.62 9.21 17.08
C ILE A 537 -10.27 10.54 17.43
N SER A 538 -10.29 11.52 16.51
CA SER A 538 -11.06 12.75 16.68
C SER A 538 -12.56 12.46 16.75
N GLU A 539 -13.34 13.30 17.45
CA GLU A 539 -14.78 13.14 17.59
C GLU A 539 -15.51 13.07 16.23
N LYS A 540 -15.08 13.91 15.27
CA LYS A 540 -15.56 13.89 13.88
C LYS A 540 -15.44 12.50 13.25
N ASN A 541 -14.26 11.90 13.32
CA ASN A 541 -13.95 10.65 12.65
C ASN A 541 -14.51 9.43 13.39
N ILE A 542 -14.55 9.46 14.74
CA ILE A 542 -15.28 8.45 15.53
C ILE A 542 -16.77 8.46 15.16
N SER A 543 -17.40 9.65 15.11
CA SER A 543 -18.80 9.79 14.74
C SER A 543 -19.09 9.26 13.34
N LEU A 544 -18.24 9.58 12.35
CA LEU A 544 -18.36 9.07 10.98
C LEU A 544 -18.39 7.54 10.95
N PHE A 545 -17.36 6.91 11.46
CA PHE A 545 -17.19 5.46 11.33
C PHE A 545 -18.19 4.66 12.18
N THR A 546 -18.54 5.16 13.36
CA THR A 546 -19.50 4.48 14.25
C THR A 546 -20.92 4.60 13.72
N ARG A 547 -21.31 5.77 13.18
CA ARG A 547 -22.64 5.98 12.57
C ARG A 547 -22.90 5.00 11.44
N TRP A 548 -21.88 4.71 10.62
CA TRP A 548 -21.99 3.80 9.48
C TRP A 548 -21.63 2.36 9.80
N GLY A 549 -21.28 2.04 11.05
CA GLY A 549 -20.94 0.68 11.47
C GLY A 549 -19.66 0.12 10.82
N ILE A 550 -18.77 0.99 10.33
CA ILE A 550 -17.48 0.57 9.75
C ILE A 550 -16.53 0.13 10.84
N TYR A 551 -16.40 0.95 11.89
CA TYR A 551 -15.68 0.65 13.12
C TYR A 551 -16.59 0.93 14.33
N THR A 552 -16.38 0.19 15.39
CA THR A 552 -16.75 0.64 16.73
C THR A 552 -15.69 1.59 17.27
N GLU A 553 -16.05 2.47 18.21
CA GLU A 553 -15.06 3.34 18.87
C GLU A 553 -13.92 2.54 19.50
N ARG A 554 -14.23 1.36 20.08
CA ARG A 554 -13.23 0.46 20.67
C ARG A 554 -12.25 -0.08 19.63
N GLU A 555 -12.73 -0.46 18.44
CA GLU A 555 -11.86 -0.88 17.33
C GLU A 555 -10.95 0.27 16.86
N MET A 556 -11.48 1.50 16.79
CA MET A 556 -10.68 2.67 16.40
C MET A 556 -9.58 2.98 17.41
N ARG A 557 -9.92 3.03 18.70
CA ARG A 557 -8.91 3.26 19.77
C ARG A 557 -7.84 2.19 19.80
N SER A 558 -8.22 0.93 19.61
CA SER A 558 -7.28 -0.18 19.53
C SER A 558 -6.32 -0.03 18.33
N ARG A 559 -6.83 0.32 17.16
CA ARG A 559 -5.99 0.53 15.96
C ARG A 559 -5.05 1.73 16.12
N TYR A 560 -5.51 2.78 16.77
CA TYR A 560 -4.68 3.92 17.17
C TYR A 560 -3.50 3.48 18.02
N ASP A 561 -3.77 2.75 19.11
CA ASP A 561 -2.74 2.25 20.03
C ASP A 561 -1.74 1.32 19.31
N ILE A 562 -2.25 0.39 18.48
CA ILE A 562 -1.42 -0.54 17.68
C ILE A 562 -0.53 0.23 16.70
N SER A 563 -1.05 1.26 16.03
CA SER A 563 -0.27 2.03 15.06
C SER A 563 0.88 2.79 15.73
N LEU A 564 0.63 3.44 16.86
CA LEU A 564 1.68 4.14 17.61
C LEU A 564 2.70 3.18 18.24
N GLU A 565 2.23 2.05 18.76
CA GLU A 565 3.12 1.00 19.26
C GLU A 565 4.05 0.46 18.16
N ASN A 566 3.49 0.15 16.98
CA ASN A 566 4.26 -0.34 15.85
C ASN A 566 5.26 0.72 15.35
N TYR A 567 4.85 1.98 15.26
CA TYR A 567 5.73 3.09 14.92
C TYR A 567 6.95 3.13 15.87
N ALA A 568 6.70 3.16 17.17
CA ALA A 568 7.75 3.21 18.17
C ALA A 568 8.67 1.98 18.17
N LYS A 569 8.10 0.79 17.98
CA LYS A 569 8.88 -0.47 17.89
C LYS A 569 9.77 -0.51 16.66
N LEU A 570 9.26 -0.11 15.49
CA LEU A 570 10.04 -0.09 14.24
C LEU A 570 11.22 0.87 14.36
N ILE A 571 10.99 2.10 14.76
CA ILE A 571 12.07 3.10 14.94
C ILE A 571 13.10 2.63 15.98
N ARG A 572 12.65 1.99 17.09
CA ARG A 572 13.56 1.42 18.07
C ARG A 572 14.41 0.27 17.50
N ILE A 573 13.83 -0.60 16.67
CA ILE A 573 14.58 -1.70 16.00
C ILE A 573 15.63 -1.09 15.08
N GLU A 574 15.28 -0.10 14.28
CA GLU A 574 16.21 0.60 13.39
C GLU A 574 17.34 1.28 14.18
N ALA A 575 17.00 2.01 15.23
CA ALA A 575 17.99 2.67 16.11
C ALA A 575 18.95 1.68 16.76
N SER A 576 18.42 0.54 17.24
CA SER A 576 19.23 -0.53 17.85
C SER A 576 20.14 -1.22 16.82
N THR A 577 19.64 -1.47 15.61
CA THR A 577 20.41 -2.02 14.50
C THR A 577 21.53 -1.05 14.10
N MET A 578 21.20 0.22 13.95
CA MET A 578 22.14 1.28 13.62
C MET A 578 23.26 1.39 14.67
N LEU A 579 22.89 1.36 15.94
CA LEU A 579 23.85 1.37 17.06
C LEU A 579 24.79 0.16 17.00
N SER A 580 24.25 -1.03 16.78
CA SER A 580 25.04 -2.28 16.66
C SER A 580 26.02 -2.23 15.50
N MET A 581 25.56 -1.78 14.31
CA MET A 581 26.41 -1.66 13.11
C MET A 581 27.54 -0.64 13.34
N ALA A 582 27.21 0.52 13.93
CA ALA A 582 28.20 1.56 14.20
C ALA A 582 29.26 1.11 15.20
N GLN A 583 28.86 0.50 16.34
CA GLN A 583 29.77 0.09 17.40
C GLN A 583 30.63 -1.13 17.04
N ARG A 584 30.04 -2.12 16.37
CA ARG A 584 30.67 -3.42 16.20
C ARG A 584 31.34 -3.61 14.84
N SER A 585 31.00 -2.77 13.87
CA SER A 585 31.52 -2.91 12.51
C SER A 585 32.19 -1.62 12.01
N ILE A 586 31.47 -0.49 11.92
CA ILE A 586 32.00 0.75 11.33
C ILE A 586 33.16 1.31 12.14
N LEU A 587 32.96 1.55 13.44
CA LEU A 587 33.97 2.16 14.30
C LEU A 587 35.28 1.34 14.34
N PRO A 588 35.26 0.00 14.56
CA PRO A 588 36.47 -0.81 14.53
C PRO A 588 37.17 -0.84 13.16
N ALA A 589 36.41 -0.88 12.07
CA ALA A 589 36.97 -0.89 10.72
C ALA A 589 37.71 0.41 10.37
N VAL A 590 37.09 1.55 10.69
CA VAL A 590 37.72 2.87 10.48
C VAL A 590 38.96 3.07 11.37
N ILE A 591 38.93 2.63 12.64
CA ILE A 591 40.11 2.65 13.52
C ILE A 591 41.24 1.77 12.95
N GLY A 592 40.90 0.61 12.37
CA GLY A 592 41.88 -0.25 11.70
C GLY A 592 42.57 0.45 10.53
N TYR A 593 41.78 1.14 9.70
CA TYR A 593 42.32 1.93 8.58
C TYR A 593 43.11 3.15 9.09
N GLU A 594 42.61 3.89 10.07
CA GLU A 594 43.34 5.00 10.72
C GLU A 594 44.73 4.56 11.24
N SER A 595 44.80 3.42 11.90
CA SER A 595 46.05 2.84 12.37
C SER A 595 47.03 2.57 11.23
N LYS A 596 46.54 2.05 10.09
CA LYS A 596 47.34 1.82 8.90
C LYS A 596 47.93 3.10 8.29
N ILE A 597 47.13 4.16 8.24
CA ILE A 597 47.59 5.49 7.79
C ILE A 597 48.60 6.09 8.77
N ALA A 598 48.38 5.97 10.09
CA ALA A 598 49.30 6.43 11.12
C ALA A 598 50.67 5.74 11.02
N GLU A 599 50.70 4.43 10.75
CA GLU A 599 51.93 3.70 10.48
C GLU A 599 52.66 4.25 9.24
N ALA A 600 51.97 4.56 8.17
CA ALA A 600 52.53 5.13 6.95
C ALA A 600 53.10 6.52 7.17
N VAL A 601 52.39 7.41 7.91
CA VAL A 601 52.87 8.74 8.35
C VAL A 601 54.16 8.59 9.12
N SER A 602 54.19 7.76 10.18
CA SER A 602 55.36 7.53 11.02
C SER A 602 56.56 6.97 10.26
N ALA A 603 56.35 6.11 9.27
CA ALA A 603 57.40 5.53 8.44
C ALA A 603 58.02 6.59 7.52
N LYS A 604 57.22 7.43 6.86
CA LYS A 604 57.69 8.51 5.99
C LYS A 604 58.43 9.61 6.78
N ASP A 605 57.90 10.00 7.96
CA ASP A 605 58.59 10.96 8.86
C ASP A 605 60.01 10.49 9.19
N ARG A 606 60.19 9.22 9.56
CA ARG A 606 61.52 8.64 9.87
C ARG A 606 62.46 8.65 8.69
N LEU A 607 61.90 8.56 7.45
CA LEU A 607 62.71 8.56 6.22
C LEU A 607 62.94 9.97 5.64
N GLY A 608 62.34 11.00 6.22
CA GLY A 608 62.36 12.38 5.72
C GLY A 608 61.62 12.56 4.38
N VAL A 609 60.60 11.71 4.09
CA VAL A 609 59.82 11.76 2.87
C VAL A 609 58.54 12.59 3.15
N PRO A 610 58.12 13.46 2.22
CA PRO A 610 56.85 14.22 2.41
C PRO A 610 55.64 13.31 2.59
N ASN A 611 54.73 13.65 3.49
CA ASN A 611 53.57 12.85 3.86
C ASN A 611 52.30 13.73 4.10
N ASP A 612 52.23 14.87 3.42
CA ASP A 612 51.12 15.84 3.61
C ASP A 612 49.76 15.19 3.32
N ALA A 613 49.64 14.33 2.30
CA ALA A 613 48.41 13.64 1.94
C ALA A 613 47.95 12.65 3.02
N GLU A 614 48.90 11.80 3.50
CA GLU A 614 48.61 10.83 4.57
C GLU A 614 48.30 11.49 5.87
N TYR A 615 48.97 12.61 6.21
CA TYR A 615 48.72 13.37 7.43
C TYR A 615 47.35 14.07 7.38
N ALA A 616 46.97 14.61 6.22
CA ALA A 616 45.63 15.20 6.04
C ALA A 616 44.54 14.15 6.19
N LEU A 617 44.70 12.95 5.56
CA LEU A 617 43.78 11.83 5.68
C LEU A 617 43.70 11.34 7.14
N LEU A 618 44.82 11.17 7.84
CA LEU A 618 44.86 10.75 9.24
C LEU A 618 44.08 11.72 10.14
N LYS A 619 44.26 13.03 9.93
CA LYS A 619 43.50 14.04 10.66
C LYS A 619 42.01 13.95 10.40
N GLY A 620 41.61 13.75 9.15
CA GLY A 620 40.20 13.58 8.74
C GLY A 620 39.56 12.35 9.40
N LEU A 621 40.26 11.21 9.34
CA LEU A 621 39.81 9.96 9.96
C LEU A 621 39.69 10.11 11.48
N SER A 622 40.69 10.68 12.18
CA SER A 622 40.67 10.86 13.63
C SER A 622 39.53 11.80 14.08
N ALA A 623 39.32 12.89 13.38
CA ALA A 623 38.19 13.77 13.64
C ALA A 623 36.83 13.06 13.44
N GLY A 624 36.68 12.30 12.36
CA GLY A 624 35.48 11.53 12.07
C GLY A 624 35.22 10.42 13.09
N VAL A 625 36.25 9.64 13.49
CA VAL A 625 36.17 8.62 14.55
C VAL A 625 35.66 9.18 15.84
N ASN A 626 36.20 10.34 16.28
CA ASN A 626 35.76 11.01 17.50
C ASN A 626 34.30 11.51 17.38
N ALA A 627 33.92 12.06 16.22
CA ALA A 627 32.55 12.47 15.97
C ALA A 627 31.60 11.27 16.00
N LEU A 628 31.94 10.17 15.29
CA LEU A 628 31.16 8.93 15.28
C LEU A 628 30.98 8.38 16.70
N HIS A 629 32.06 8.28 17.49
CA HIS A 629 32.00 7.79 18.87
C HIS A 629 31.04 8.63 19.74
N LYS A 630 31.11 9.97 19.63
CA LYS A 630 30.18 10.86 20.34
C LYS A 630 28.72 10.62 19.94
N ARG A 631 28.45 10.43 18.64
CA ARG A 631 27.09 10.19 18.13
C ARG A 631 26.54 8.81 18.52
N ILE A 632 27.41 7.80 18.58
CA ILE A 632 27.10 6.47 19.14
C ILE A 632 26.62 6.62 20.60
N GLY A 633 27.33 7.38 21.45
CA GLY A 633 26.92 7.65 22.82
C GLY A 633 25.54 8.34 22.86
N GLY A 634 25.34 9.38 22.05
CA GLY A 634 24.08 10.11 21.98
C GLY A 634 22.88 9.23 21.56
N LEU A 635 23.06 8.32 20.59
CA LEU A 635 22.01 7.38 20.19
C LEU A 635 21.74 6.33 21.28
N PHE A 636 22.78 5.82 21.95
CA PHE A 636 22.64 4.90 23.08
C PHE A 636 21.79 5.53 24.21
N ASP A 637 22.13 6.77 24.60
CA ASP A 637 21.38 7.51 25.63
C ASP A 637 19.93 7.76 25.22
N ALA A 638 19.69 8.10 23.94
CA ALA A 638 18.35 8.32 23.41
C ALA A 638 17.51 7.03 23.45
N ILE A 639 18.08 5.87 23.09
CA ILE A 639 17.38 4.57 23.18
C ILE A 639 17.04 4.25 24.65
N ALA A 640 17.98 4.50 25.58
CA ALA A 640 17.80 4.21 27.00
C ALA A 640 16.72 5.08 27.67
N ALA A 641 16.55 6.31 27.19
CA ALA A 641 15.59 7.27 27.71
C ALA A 641 14.16 7.13 27.12
N MET A 642 13.90 6.15 26.25
CA MET A 642 12.63 5.98 25.58
C MET A 642 11.47 5.69 26.58
N PRO A 643 10.36 6.43 26.53
CA PRO A 643 9.19 6.20 27.38
C PRO A 643 8.54 4.82 27.16
N LYS A 644 7.73 4.39 28.13
CA LYS A 644 7.03 3.09 28.06
C LYS A 644 5.62 3.17 27.46
N GLY A 645 4.98 4.34 27.51
CA GLY A 645 3.64 4.55 26.96
C GLY A 645 3.69 4.65 25.43
N ASN A 646 2.75 4.03 24.73
CA ASN A 646 2.77 3.93 23.25
C ASN A 646 2.79 5.30 22.56
N GLY A 647 1.90 6.23 22.97
CA GLY A 647 1.85 7.57 22.43
C GLY A 647 3.11 8.37 22.72
N GLU A 648 3.51 8.43 24.00
CA GLU A 648 4.73 9.12 24.45
C GLU A 648 5.99 8.56 23.76
N ALA A 649 6.04 7.23 23.56
CA ALA A 649 7.15 6.58 22.87
C ALA A 649 7.19 6.96 21.38
N ALA A 650 6.04 7.02 20.72
CA ALA A 650 5.96 7.42 19.32
C ALA A 650 6.39 8.89 19.12
N GLU A 651 5.91 9.80 19.96
CA GLU A 651 6.31 11.21 19.95
C GLU A 651 7.82 11.35 20.23
N TYR A 652 8.33 10.62 21.22
CA TYR A 652 9.75 10.59 21.52
C TYR A 652 10.60 10.08 20.36
N CYS A 653 10.14 9.03 19.66
CA CYS A 653 10.80 8.52 18.47
C CYS A 653 10.88 9.59 17.37
N ARG A 654 9.79 10.30 17.11
CA ARG A 654 9.76 11.40 16.14
C ARG A 654 10.71 12.54 16.55
N ASP A 655 10.64 13.02 17.80
CA ASP A 655 11.26 14.27 18.22
C ASP A 655 12.71 14.11 18.71
N LYS A 656 13.13 12.92 19.12
CA LYS A 656 14.45 12.67 19.71
C LYS A 656 15.22 11.54 19.04
N LEU A 657 14.59 10.39 18.84
CA LEU A 657 15.31 9.20 18.37
C LEU A 657 15.70 9.32 16.90
N LEU A 658 14.77 9.71 16.03
CA LEU A 658 15.05 9.93 14.60
C LEU A 658 16.12 11.01 14.35
N PRO A 659 16.12 12.18 15.02
CA PRO A 659 17.21 13.14 14.90
C PRO A 659 18.58 12.58 15.37
N ALA A 660 18.62 11.78 16.44
CA ALA A 660 19.84 11.14 16.89
C ALA A 660 20.38 10.13 15.89
N MET A 661 19.48 9.33 15.26
CA MET A 661 19.81 8.41 14.16
C MET A 661 20.36 9.16 12.95
N GLY A 662 19.70 10.24 12.53
CA GLY A 662 20.17 11.09 11.43
C GLY A 662 21.58 11.61 11.66
N SER A 663 21.83 12.13 12.86
CA SER A 663 23.15 12.63 13.25
C SER A 663 24.25 11.56 13.25
N LEU A 664 23.93 10.32 13.67
CA LEU A 664 24.87 9.20 13.62
C LEU A 664 25.15 8.79 12.17
N ARG A 665 24.12 8.75 11.32
CA ARG A 665 24.23 8.46 9.90
C ARG A 665 25.17 9.44 9.20
N GLU A 666 24.97 10.74 9.38
CA GLU A 666 25.82 11.78 8.79
C GLU A 666 27.30 11.59 9.12
N ALA A 667 27.62 11.23 10.38
CA ALA A 667 29.00 11.00 10.80
C ALA A 667 29.59 9.74 10.17
N ALA A 668 28.82 8.67 10.04
CA ALA A 668 29.27 7.41 9.42
C ALA A 668 29.41 7.55 7.90
N ASP A 669 28.42 8.13 7.22
CA ASP A 669 28.43 8.32 5.76
C ASP A 669 29.59 9.24 5.32
N ALA A 670 29.92 10.25 6.13
CA ALA A 670 31.13 11.07 5.90
C ALA A 670 32.43 10.26 6.00
N LEU A 671 32.52 9.34 6.96
CA LEU A 671 33.67 8.44 7.08
C LEU A 671 33.77 7.42 5.94
N GLU A 672 32.64 6.95 5.43
CA GLU A 672 32.60 6.05 4.27
C GLU A 672 33.32 6.67 3.07
N THR A 673 33.17 7.97 2.82
CA THR A 673 33.78 8.66 1.67
C THR A 673 35.29 8.77 1.72
N ILE A 674 35.90 8.66 2.90
CA ILE A 674 37.36 8.81 3.10
C ILE A 674 38.04 7.51 3.58
N THR A 675 37.25 6.46 3.82
CA THR A 675 37.78 5.13 4.21
C THR A 675 37.95 4.28 2.96
N ALA A 676 39.10 3.63 2.83
CA ALA A 676 39.33 2.74 1.69
C ALA A 676 38.29 1.61 1.64
N LYS A 677 37.79 1.28 0.43
CA LYS A 677 36.68 0.35 0.23
C LYS A 677 36.94 -1.03 0.87
N GLU A 678 38.19 -1.51 0.87
CA GLU A 678 38.59 -2.78 1.50
C GLU A 678 38.45 -2.79 3.03
N TYR A 679 38.41 -1.62 3.66
CA TYR A 679 38.20 -1.47 5.11
C TYR A 679 36.76 -1.18 5.48
N TRP A 680 35.94 -0.69 4.52
CA TRP A 680 34.54 -0.41 4.81
C TRP A 680 33.74 -1.71 4.97
N PRO A 681 33.01 -1.91 6.10
CA PRO A 681 32.52 -3.24 6.45
C PRO A 681 31.26 -3.68 5.72
N PHE A 682 30.65 -2.82 4.90
CA PHE A 682 29.38 -3.10 4.22
C PHE A 682 29.42 -2.73 2.74
N PRO A 683 28.64 -3.42 1.87
CA PRO A 683 28.43 -2.96 0.49
C PRO A 683 27.86 -1.54 0.45
N GLY A 684 28.44 -0.67 -0.37
CA GLY A 684 27.97 0.69 -0.59
C GLY A 684 26.77 0.76 -1.55
N TYR A 685 26.25 1.97 -1.75
CA TYR A 685 25.12 2.18 -2.67
C TYR A 685 25.47 1.82 -4.10
N GLU A 686 26.71 2.06 -4.56
CA GLU A 686 27.17 1.66 -5.88
C GLU A 686 27.10 0.13 -6.10
N ASP A 687 27.39 -0.65 -5.05
CA ASP A 687 27.32 -2.11 -5.11
C ASP A 687 25.88 -2.61 -5.12
N LEU A 688 25.01 -2.00 -4.31
CA LEU A 688 23.62 -2.43 -4.13
C LEU A 688 22.72 -2.07 -5.32
N LEU A 689 22.99 -0.96 -6.01
CA LEU A 689 22.08 -0.37 -6.99
C LEU A 689 22.43 -0.72 -8.45
N PHE A 690 23.67 -1.12 -8.74
CA PHE A 690 24.16 -1.25 -10.11
C PHE A 690 24.65 -2.66 -10.49
N ASN A 691 24.37 -3.67 -9.68
CA ASN A 691 24.81 -5.06 -9.91
C ASN A 691 23.74 -5.99 -10.51
N LEU A 692 22.55 -5.50 -10.90
CA LEU A 692 21.47 -6.30 -11.51
C LEU A 692 21.29 -6.04 -13.01
#